data_5d79645e6bda931bd0d20695f90cc9a9
#
_entry.id   5d79645e6bda931bd0d20695f90cc9a9
#
_cell.length_a   1.000
_cell.length_b   1.000
_cell.length_c   1.000
_cell.angle_alpha   90.00
_cell.angle_beta   90.00
_cell.angle_gamma   90.00
#
_symmetry.space_group_name_H-M   'P 1'
#
loop_
_entity.id
_entity.type
_entity.pdbx_description
1 polymer ?
#
loop_
_entity_poly.entity_id
_entity_poly.type
_entity_poly.pdbx_seq_one_letter_code
_entity_poly.pdbx_strand_id
1 'polypeptide(L)'
;MLLFTRPRAPHIALPVIRPTVTGVALALALVASPVLAQNEPLADDPLMKDVPAGPATVQGAAPTQAGQVTFEASNASYDDQANTVTVSGNVILRRGDQSIRADALTWNRGTGQIVATGNIRFVDADGNQLFTDKLELTDEFKAGAMENMLYVLREGGRLAAQSGERGENGQVVLQNAAYSACAVEDSAGCPKQPSWRITAKRVVFDPDKKQVRFFGSQIELFGVRLLPLPTIVIATDGRPVSGLLIPDVQLSASNGVQFSDTWYQRLGNSGDLAVTGYLFTKALPMVSAQYRQLLSTGAFQITGYATRSSRIPIGGSTAPNQTDFRGYLYANGKFQFSPNWDLTFSTRIASDRTFLRRYDISRDDRLRSNVTLERIDPNSYFSLAGWATQTLRVGDAQGQVPFAIPEIDYRRRLTDPLLGGRVQLQFNSLAITRTSGQDTQRAFASAQWDLRRITPLGQEVTLTALARGDIYHSDENALSPTVSYRGNPGWQTRGVATLALDVKWPLVGGFLGGTQVLTPRFQIVASPTLRNLAVPNEDARAIDLEDSNLFALNRFPGYDRIEDGVRFTYGVDWQFERPGWRINTSIGQSYRLSNRPTLLPDGTGLSTRTSDIVGRTEVRFRDIVKFTHRFRLDKDNFAIRRNEFDAAVGTQRTYLEVGYLRLNRDISGGIEDLKDREELRLAGRVGFARYWSIFGSGVFDLTGNNDDPALTNVDGFQPIRTRLGVAYQDDCLEFDLTWRRDYVATGDARRGNIFQVHIAVRNLGFR
;
A
#
# COMPACT_ATOMS: atom_id res chain seq x y z
N MET A 1 68.92 5.45 23.13
CA MET A 1 69.16 5.37 24.58
C MET A 1 68.34 6.47 25.23
N LEU A 2 67.35 6.09 25.95
CA LEU A 2 66.47 6.72 26.93
C LEU A 2 65.02 6.35 26.71
N LEU A 3 64.62 5.38 27.54
CA LEU A 3 63.25 4.95 27.78
C LEU A 3 62.46 6.03 28.49
N PHE A 4 61.25 6.32 28.06
CA PHE A 4 60.21 6.91 28.90
C PHE A 4 58.99 6.00 28.94
N THR A 5 58.76 5.43 30.08
CA THR A 5 57.64 4.63 30.51
C THR A 5 56.38 5.49 30.59
N ARG A 6 55.28 5.08 29.97
CA ARG A 6 53.93 5.63 30.17
C ARG A 6 53.29 4.94 31.38
N PRO A 7 52.61 5.68 32.27
CA PRO A 7 51.80 5.08 33.34
C PRO A 7 50.46 4.58 32.79
N ARG A 8 50.05 3.39 33.21
CA ARG A 8 48.73 2.83 33.01
C ARG A 8 47.69 3.58 33.81
N ALA A 9 46.63 4.09 33.17
CA ALA A 9 45.41 4.56 33.81
C ALA A 9 44.45 3.39 34.13
N PRO A 10 43.70 3.45 35.24
CA PRO A 10 42.88 2.34 35.69
C PRO A 10 41.56 2.24 34.84
N HIS A 11 41.23 1.00 34.49
CA HIS A 11 39.94 0.66 33.90
C HIS A 11 38.83 0.88 34.90
N ILE A 12 37.98 1.89 34.69
CA ILE A 12 36.67 1.99 35.32
C ILE A 12 35.65 1.31 34.40
N ALA A 13 35.18 0.15 34.85
CA ALA A 13 34.10 -0.57 34.22
C ALA A 13 32.76 0.18 34.50
N LEU A 14 32.17 0.79 33.49
CA LEU A 14 30.81 1.27 33.56
C LEU A 14 29.83 0.12 33.34
N PRO A 15 28.75 0.01 34.15
CA PRO A 15 27.78 -1.06 34.01
C PRO A 15 26.97 -0.90 32.73
N VAL A 16 26.91 -1.97 31.94
CA VAL A 16 26.01 -2.11 30.80
C VAL A 16 24.59 -2.12 31.31
N ILE A 17 23.87 -1.04 31.15
CA ILE A 17 22.42 -0.99 31.39
C ILE A 17 21.76 -1.71 30.19
N ARG A 18 21.32 -2.91 30.41
CA ARG A 18 20.38 -3.61 29.52
C ARG A 18 19.01 -2.93 29.67
N PRO A 19 18.38 -2.43 28.61
CA PRO A 19 17.00 -1.98 28.72
C PRO A 19 16.11 -3.21 28.86
N THR A 20 15.55 -3.38 30.04
CA THR A 20 14.47 -4.35 30.30
C THR A 20 13.20 -3.86 29.63
N VAL A 21 12.58 -4.73 28.84
CA VAL A 21 11.34 -4.56 28.05
C VAL A 21 10.07 -4.33 28.93
N THR A 22 10.23 -4.10 30.20
CA THR A 22 9.12 -3.97 31.19
C THR A 22 8.57 -2.54 31.37
N GLY A 23 9.14 -1.52 30.72
CA GLY A 23 8.72 -0.13 30.89
C GLY A 23 7.55 0.35 30.01
N VAL A 24 7.19 -0.36 28.96
CA VAL A 24 6.15 0.08 27.99
C VAL A 24 4.76 -0.49 28.32
N ALA A 25 4.68 -1.54 29.13
CA ALA A 25 3.40 -2.17 29.46
C ALA A 25 2.60 -1.44 30.57
N LEU A 26 3.18 -0.50 31.29
CA LEU A 26 2.53 0.15 32.45
C LEU A 26 1.84 1.49 32.13
N ALA A 27 1.99 2.03 30.94
CA ALA A 27 1.32 3.27 30.53
C ALA A 27 -0.04 3.06 29.82
N LEU A 28 -0.42 1.82 29.53
CA LEU A 28 -1.66 1.46 28.79
C LEU A 28 -2.81 0.98 29.68
N ALA A 29 -2.66 0.97 31.01
CA ALA A 29 -3.65 0.38 31.93
C ALA A 29 -4.61 1.38 32.61
N LEU A 30 -4.62 2.65 32.23
CA LEU A 30 -5.35 3.68 33.01
C LEU A 30 -6.44 4.46 32.27
N VAL A 31 -6.99 4.00 31.15
CA VAL A 31 -8.28 4.56 30.67
C VAL A 31 -9.11 3.46 29.96
N ALA A 32 -9.82 2.68 30.72
CA ALA A 32 -10.92 1.86 30.20
C ALA A 32 -12.15 2.03 31.12
N SER A 33 -13.02 2.95 30.75
CA SER A 33 -14.40 2.96 31.24
C SER A 33 -15.31 2.52 30.08
N PRO A 34 -16.23 1.56 30.26
CA PRO A 34 -17.12 1.11 29.21
C PRO A 34 -18.26 2.12 28.98
N VAL A 35 -18.32 2.70 27.81
CA VAL A 35 -19.49 3.43 27.33
C VAL A 35 -20.34 2.47 26.51
N LEU A 36 -21.54 2.22 26.97
CA LEU A 36 -22.58 1.48 26.25
C LEU A 36 -22.98 2.28 25.00
N ALA A 37 -22.74 1.71 23.82
CA ALA A 37 -23.19 2.26 22.56
C ALA A 37 -24.66 1.94 22.34
N GLN A 38 -25.48 2.96 22.21
CA GLN A 38 -26.85 2.88 21.68
C GLN A 38 -26.77 2.89 20.15
N ASN A 39 -27.40 1.90 19.52
CA ASN A 39 -27.57 1.83 18.06
C ASN A 39 -28.61 2.86 17.61
N GLU A 40 -28.20 3.86 16.82
CA GLU A 40 -29.08 4.61 15.95
C GLU A 40 -28.85 4.18 14.48
N PRO A 41 -29.92 4.10 13.65
CA PRO A 41 -29.78 3.66 12.27
C PRO A 41 -29.18 4.77 11.40
N LEU A 42 -28.19 4.39 10.58
CA LEU A 42 -27.53 5.24 9.58
C LEU A 42 -28.54 5.69 8.51
N ALA A 43 -28.62 6.99 8.29
CA ALA A 43 -29.39 7.62 7.21
C ALA A 43 -28.72 7.38 5.85
N ASP A 44 -29.56 7.26 4.82
CA ASP A 44 -29.25 6.98 3.43
C ASP A 44 -28.15 7.85 2.81
N ASP A 45 -27.13 7.20 2.23
CA ASP A 45 -26.11 7.80 1.38
C ASP A 45 -26.64 7.96 -0.05
N PRO A 46 -26.65 9.18 -0.64
CA PRO A 46 -27.26 9.43 -1.96
C PRO A 46 -26.44 8.99 -3.17
N LEU A 47 -25.34 8.25 -3.01
CA LEU A 47 -24.42 7.84 -4.09
C LEU A 47 -24.64 6.40 -4.64
N MET A 48 -25.67 5.69 -4.19
CA MET A 48 -26.07 4.40 -4.77
C MET A 48 -27.36 4.50 -5.60
N LYS A 49 -27.34 5.29 -6.66
CA LYS A 49 -28.33 5.16 -7.75
C LYS A 49 -27.57 4.82 -9.02
N ASP A 50 -27.96 3.64 -9.57
CA ASP A 50 -27.63 3.02 -10.85
C ASP A 50 -26.85 1.69 -10.75
N VAL A 51 -27.49 0.73 -10.07
CA VAL A 51 -27.29 -0.69 -10.39
C VAL A 51 -28.49 -1.11 -11.24
N PRO A 52 -28.30 -1.66 -12.46
CA PRO A 52 -29.41 -2.16 -13.26
C PRO A 52 -30.12 -3.29 -12.51
N ALA A 53 -31.43 -3.17 -12.41
CA ALA A 53 -32.28 -4.18 -11.81
C ALA A 53 -32.04 -5.55 -12.47
N GLY A 54 -31.65 -6.55 -11.68
CA GLY A 54 -31.65 -7.94 -12.10
C GLY A 54 -33.05 -8.39 -12.52
N PRO A 55 -33.15 -9.50 -13.28
CA PRO A 55 -34.41 -9.93 -13.88
C PRO A 55 -35.49 -10.12 -12.81
N ALA A 56 -36.67 -9.65 -13.15
CA ALA A 56 -37.85 -9.57 -12.29
C ALA A 56 -38.04 -10.87 -11.48
N THR A 57 -38.16 -10.69 -10.16
CA THR A 57 -38.65 -11.73 -9.25
C THR A 57 -40.03 -12.18 -9.68
N VAL A 58 -40.09 -13.43 -10.12
CA VAL A 58 -41.37 -14.13 -10.27
C VAL A 58 -42.03 -14.15 -8.88
N GLN A 59 -43.23 -13.57 -8.79
CA GLN A 59 -44.02 -13.58 -7.55
C GLN A 59 -44.13 -15.01 -7.01
N GLY A 60 -43.61 -15.21 -5.79
CA GLY A 60 -43.61 -16.50 -5.12
C GLY A 60 -45.04 -16.96 -4.83
N ALA A 61 -45.29 -18.21 -5.10
CA ALA A 61 -46.45 -18.93 -4.56
C ALA A 61 -46.44 -18.87 -3.01
N ALA A 62 -47.60 -18.84 -2.40
CA ALA A 62 -47.78 -18.77 -0.95
C ALA A 62 -46.89 -19.73 -0.17
N PRO A 63 -46.38 -19.38 1.04
CA PRO A 63 -45.51 -20.24 1.82
C PRO A 63 -46.19 -21.57 2.16
N THR A 64 -45.61 -22.65 1.69
CA THR A 64 -46.03 -24.01 1.99
C THR A 64 -45.73 -24.32 3.45
N GLN A 65 -46.65 -24.93 4.21
CA GLN A 65 -46.42 -25.36 5.60
C GLN A 65 -45.21 -26.32 5.62
N ALA A 66 -44.34 -26.19 6.63
CA ALA A 66 -43.19 -27.03 6.82
C ALA A 66 -43.56 -28.52 6.84
N GLY A 67 -43.08 -29.31 5.86
CA GLY A 67 -43.32 -30.74 5.74
C GLY A 67 -44.25 -31.19 4.61
N GLN A 68 -44.96 -30.25 3.94
CA GLN A 68 -45.78 -30.61 2.80
C GLN A 68 -44.99 -30.67 1.50
N VAL A 69 -45.10 -31.80 0.80
CA VAL A 69 -44.49 -32.02 -0.53
C VAL A 69 -45.56 -31.66 -1.58
N THR A 70 -45.24 -30.71 -2.46
CA THR A 70 -46.09 -30.35 -3.59
C THR A 70 -45.37 -30.72 -4.89
N PHE A 71 -46.13 -31.19 -5.90
CA PHE A 71 -45.59 -31.49 -7.21
C PHE A 71 -46.50 -30.93 -8.31
N GLU A 72 -45.86 -30.59 -9.42
CA GLU A 72 -46.49 -30.15 -10.67
C GLU A 72 -45.94 -31.03 -11.80
N ALA A 73 -46.75 -31.59 -12.64
CA ALA A 73 -46.34 -32.41 -13.78
C ALA A 73 -47.43 -32.44 -14.87
N SER A 74 -47.07 -32.75 -16.12
CA SER A 74 -48.01 -32.89 -17.21
C SER A 74 -48.83 -34.20 -17.12
N ASN A 75 -48.21 -35.28 -16.65
CA ASN A 75 -48.82 -36.60 -16.53
C ASN A 75 -48.49 -37.19 -15.15
N ALA A 76 -49.43 -37.89 -14.55
CA ALA A 76 -49.24 -38.68 -13.34
C ALA A 76 -49.91 -40.04 -13.48
N SER A 77 -49.20 -41.09 -13.03
CA SER A 77 -49.70 -42.47 -12.97
C SER A 77 -49.42 -43.05 -11.59
N TYR A 78 -50.35 -43.84 -11.09
CA TYR A 78 -50.21 -44.57 -9.84
C TYR A 78 -50.27 -46.06 -10.08
N ASP A 79 -49.31 -46.82 -9.60
CA ASP A 79 -49.29 -48.27 -9.62
C ASP A 79 -49.58 -48.78 -8.18
N ASP A 80 -50.74 -49.36 -8.01
CA ASP A 80 -51.23 -49.86 -6.70
C ASP A 80 -50.47 -51.07 -6.23
N GLN A 81 -49.99 -51.94 -7.15
CA GLN A 81 -49.24 -53.13 -6.78
C GLN A 81 -47.81 -52.82 -6.33
N ALA A 82 -47.16 -51.88 -7.01
CA ALA A 82 -45.82 -51.42 -6.67
C ALA A 82 -45.82 -50.30 -5.61
N ASN A 83 -47.00 -49.75 -5.28
CA ASN A 83 -47.20 -48.57 -4.43
C ASN A 83 -46.31 -47.38 -4.85
N THR A 84 -46.27 -47.15 -6.18
CA THR A 84 -45.44 -46.11 -6.78
C THR A 84 -46.28 -45.06 -7.49
N VAL A 85 -45.86 -43.79 -7.34
CA VAL A 85 -46.38 -42.65 -8.12
C VAL A 85 -45.30 -42.25 -9.11
N THR A 86 -45.64 -42.30 -10.42
CA THR A 86 -44.75 -41.82 -11.47
C THR A 86 -45.36 -40.57 -12.10
N VAL A 87 -44.58 -39.52 -12.17
CA VAL A 87 -44.96 -38.25 -12.80
C VAL A 87 -43.98 -37.92 -13.91
N SER A 88 -44.46 -37.38 -15.03
CA SER A 88 -43.63 -37.03 -16.17
C SER A 88 -44.10 -35.74 -16.88
N GLY A 89 -43.16 -35.11 -17.59
CA GLY A 89 -43.37 -33.87 -18.33
C GLY A 89 -43.24 -32.62 -17.43
N ASN A 90 -42.09 -31.98 -17.53
CA ASN A 90 -41.75 -30.76 -16.76
C ASN A 90 -42.05 -30.88 -15.24
N VAL A 91 -41.63 -31.96 -14.65
CA VAL A 91 -41.90 -32.24 -13.24
C VAL A 91 -41.20 -31.20 -12.33
N ILE A 92 -41.97 -30.62 -11.41
CA ILE A 92 -41.44 -29.75 -10.34
C ILE A 92 -41.94 -30.29 -9.01
N LEU A 93 -40.99 -30.66 -8.14
CA LEU A 93 -41.26 -31.10 -6.78
C LEU A 93 -40.70 -30.04 -5.81
N ARG A 94 -41.50 -29.66 -4.80
CA ARG A 94 -41.07 -28.67 -3.78
C ARG A 94 -41.34 -29.19 -2.38
N ARG A 95 -40.37 -28.91 -1.49
CA ARG A 95 -40.47 -29.16 -0.05
C ARG A 95 -39.77 -28.04 0.71
N GLY A 96 -40.55 -27.13 1.32
CA GLY A 96 -39.99 -25.94 1.92
C GLY A 96 -39.18 -25.11 0.90
N ASP A 97 -37.94 -24.78 1.24
CA ASP A 97 -37.01 -24.02 0.37
C ASP A 97 -36.27 -24.90 -0.66
N GLN A 98 -36.53 -26.21 -0.68
CA GLN A 98 -35.90 -27.15 -1.62
C GLN A 98 -36.82 -27.39 -2.83
N SER A 99 -36.21 -27.59 -4.02
CA SER A 99 -36.96 -27.90 -5.22
C SER A 99 -36.19 -28.83 -6.16
N ILE A 100 -36.92 -29.75 -6.82
CA ILE A 100 -36.39 -30.62 -7.88
C ILE A 100 -37.19 -30.36 -9.17
N ARG A 101 -36.48 -30.17 -10.26
CA ARG A 101 -37.01 -30.21 -11.61
C ARG A 101 -36.43 -31.42 -12.31
N ALA A 102 -37.24 -32.17 -13.09
CA ALA A 102 -36.83 -33.35 -13.85
C ALA A 102 -37.78 -33.59 -15.04
N ASP A 103 -37.37 -34.42 -15.97
CA ASP A 103 -38.25 -34.87 -17.03
C ASP A 103 -39.26 -35.93 -16.54
N ALA A 104 -38.82 -36.79 -15.61
CA ALA A 104 -39.68 -37.76 -14.97
C ALA A 104 -39.23 -38.00 -13.50
N LEU A 105 -40.20 -38.38 -12.64
CA LEU A 105 -39.95 -38.67 -11.24
C LEU A 105 -40.85 -39.86 -10.83
N THR A 106 -40.26 -40.87 -10.18
CA THR A 106 -40.96 -41.99 -9.56
C THR A 106 -40.77 -41.95 -8.04
N TRP A 107 -41.87 -41.95 -7.28
CA TRP A 107 -41.88 -41.99 -5.85
C TRP A 107 -42.48 -43.31 -5.38
N ASN A 108 -41.67 -44.10 -4.67
CA ASN A 108 -42.15 -45.30 -4.02
C ASN A 108 -42.62 -44.96 -2.59
N ARG A 109 -43.92 -44.98 -2.40
CA ARG A 109 -44.55 -44.61 -1.13
C ARG A 109 -44.28 -45.62 0.02
N GLY A 110 -43.96 -46.89 -0.32
CA GLY A 110 -43.64 -47.92 0.63
C GLY A 110 -42.24 -47.77 1.22
N THR A 111 -41.27 -47.40 0.41
CA THR A 111 -39.87 -47.24 0.81
C THR A 111 -39.47 -45.77 1.06
N GLY A 112 -40.29 -44.81 0.66
CA GLY A 112 -39.97 -43.38 0.69
C GLY A 112 -38.93 -42.96 -0.34
N GLN A 113 -38.56 -43.86 -1.29
CA GLN A 113 -37.53 -43.55 -2.30
C GLN A 113 -38.11 -42.75 -3.45
N ILE A 114 -37.37 -41.73 -3.85
CA ILE A 114 -37.66 -40.88 -5.00
C ILE A 114 -36.55 -41.07 -6.04
N VAL A 115 -36.89 -41.41 -7.26
CA VAL A 115 -35.97 -41.50 -8.40
C VAL A 115 -36.38 -40.47 -9.42
N ALA A 116 -35.54 -39.48 -9.69
CA ALA A 116 -35.70 -38.52 -10.76
C ALA A 116 -34.75 -38.83 -11.90
N THR A 117 -35.23 -38.64 -13.15
CA THR A 117 -34.45 -38.87 -14.37
C THR A 117 -34.68 -37.77 -15.38
N GLY A 118 -33.62 -37.47 -16.16
CA GLY A 118 -33.59 -36.50 -17.25
C GLY A 118 -33.56 -35.03 -16.77
N ASN A 119 -32.57 -34.30 -17.22
CA ASN A 119 -32.39 -32.83 -17.03
C ASN A 119 -32.66 -32.34 -15.59
N ILE A 120 -32.14 -33.07 -14.61
CA ILE A 120 -32.46 -32.81 -13.22
C ILE A 120 -31.75 -31.56 -12.76
N ARG A 121 -32.51 -30.65 -12.10
CA ARG A 121 -32.02 -29.52 -11.33
C ARG A 121 -32.60 -29.56 -9.94
N PHE A 122 -31.76 -29.81 -8.95
CA PHE A 122 -32.10 -29.74 -7.53
C PHE A 122 -31.54 -28.49 -6.93
N VAL A 123 -32.36 -27.73 -6.15
CA VAL A 123 -31.95 -26.57 -5.37
C VAL A 123 -32.13 -26.93 -3.89
N ASP A 124 -31.03 -26.84 -3.13
CA ASP A 124 -31.09 -27.11 -1.68
C ASP A 124 -31.55 -25.86 -0.87
N ALA A 125 -31.72 -26.04 0.46
CA ALA A 125 -32.17 -24.98 1.33
C ALA A 125 -31.20 -23.78 1.42
N ASP A 126 -29.92 -23.99 1.15
CA ASP A 126 -28.89 -22.94 1.14
C ASP A 126 -28.82 -22.20 -0.22
N GLY A 127 -29.58 -22.67 -1.22
CA GLY A 127 -29.64 -22.10 -2.58
C GLY A 127 -28.54 -22.62 -3.52
N ASN A 128 -27.79 -23.67 -3.11
CA ASN A 128 -26.88 -24.36 -4.04
C ASN A 128 -27.68 -25.17 -5.05
N GLN A 129 -27.12 -25.39 -6.23
CA GLN A 129 -27.79 -26.06 -7.35
C GLN A 129 -27.02 -27.31 -7.76
N LEU A 130 -27.72 -28.43 -7.87
CA LEU A 130 -27.21 -29.67 -8.40
C LEU A 130 -27.88 -29.96 -9.76
N PHE A 131 -27.07 -30.21 -10.77
CA PHE A 131 -27.49 -30.69 -12.09
C PHE A 131 -26.96 -32.13 -12.25
N THR A 132 -27.80 -33.07 -12.65
CA THR A 132 -27.43 -34.46 -12.81
C THR A 132 -28.38 -35.16 -13.79
N ASP A 133 -27.97 -36.31 -14.35
CA ASP A 133 -28.79 -37.12 -15.25
C ASP A 133 -29.75 -38.05 -14.48
N LYS A 134 -29.32 -38.49 -13.31
CA LYS A 134 -30.10 -39.36 -12.42
C LYS A 134 -29.88 -38.98 -10.96
N LEU A 135 -30.97 -38.88 -10.21
CA LEU A 135 -30.98 -38.57 -8.81
C LEU A 135 -31.92 -39.53 -8.07
N GLU A 136 -31.36 -40.25 -7.10
CA GLU A 136 -32.11 -41.07 -6.18
C GLU A 136 -32.05 -40.45 -4.80
N LEU A 137 -33.18 -40.21 -4.17
CA LEU A 137 -33.27 -39.59 -2.85
C LEU A 137 -34.28 -40.36 -1.96
N THR A 138 -34.16 -40.23 -0.67
CA THR A 138 -35.23 -40.52 0.29
C THR A 138 -36.31 -39.43 0.20
N ASP A 139 -37.55 -39.73 0.67
CA ASP A 139 -38.67 -38.76 0.68
C ASP A 139 -38.38 -37.49 1.52
N GLU A 140 -37.47 -37.59 2.46
CA GLU A 140 -36.98 -36.44 3.22
C GLU A 140 -35.88 -35.65 2.52
N PHE A 141 -35.43 -36.06 1.32
CA PHE A 141 -34.33 -35.44 0.57
C PHE A 141 -32.98 -35.42 1.33
N LYS A 142 -32.85 -36.24 2.35
CA LYS A 142 -31.67 -36.23 3.24
C LYS A 142 -30.52 -37.08 2.72
N ALA A 143 -30.83 -38.23 2.11
CA ALA A 143 -29.85 -39.15 1.59
C ALA A 143 -30.14 -39.52 0.13
N GLY A 144 -29.12 -39.90 -0.65
CA GLY A 144 -29.30 -40.31 -2.04
C GLY A 144 -28.02 -40.54 -2.82
N ALA A 145 -28.20 -41.02 -4.07
CA ALA A 145 -27.14 -41.23 -5.03
C ALA A 145 -27.38 -40.42 -6.30
N MET A 146 -26.31 -40.01 -6.99
CA MET A 146 -26.35 -39.18 -8.19
C MET A 146 -25.23 -39.58 -9.18
N GLU A 147 -25.51 -39.42 -10.46
CA GLU A 147 -24.59 -39.76 -11.55
C GLU A 147 -24.36 -38.56 -12.46
N ASN A 148 -23.12 -38.38 -12.97
CA ASN A 148 -22.73 -37.33 -13.90
C ASN A 148 -23.18 -35.94 -13.41
N MET A 149 -22.74 -35.57 -12.22
CA MET A 149 -23.24 -34.37 -11.54
C MET A 149 -22.38 -33.13 -11.71
N LEU A 150 -23.05 -31.97 -11.71
CA LEU A 150 -22.45 -30.66 -11.52
C LEU A 150 -23.15 -29.97 -10.33
N TYR A 151 -22.42 -29.70 -9.27
CA TYR A 151 -22.89 -28.97 -8.09
C TYR A 151 -22.34 -27.54 -8.11
N VAL A 152 -23.22 -26.57 -8.18
CA VAL A 152 -22.88 -25.14 -8.21
C VAL A 152 -23.18 -24.54 -6.85
N LEU A 153 -22.15 -24.07 -6.18
CA LEU A 153 -22.25 -23.41 -4.89
C LEU A 153 -22.76 -21.96 -5.06
N ARG A 154 -23.65 -21.52 -4.20
CA ARG A 154 -24.22 -20.15 -4.22
C ARG A 154 -23.17 -19.06 -4.14
N GLU A 155 -22.14 -19.24 -3.33
CA GLU A 155 -21.05 -18.28 -3.12
C GLU A 155 -19.93 -18.38 -4.17
N GLY A 156 -20.13 -19.14 -5.22
CA GLY A 156 -19.17 -19.45 -6.27
C GLY A 156 -18.50 -20.80 -6.05
N GLY A 157 -17.88 -21.31 -7.10
CA GLY A 157 -17.32 -22.66 -7.11
C GLY A 157 -18.27 -23.68 -7.70
N ARG A 158 -17.68 -24.60 -8.44
CA ARG A 158 -18.36 -25.68 -9.18
C ARG A 158 -17.66 -26.98 -8.94
N LEU A 159 -18.42 -28.01 -8.53
CA LEU A 159 -17.97 -29.37 -8.33
C LEU A 159 -18.62 -30.25 -9.37
N ALA A 160 -17.84 -30.84 -10.28
CA ALA A 160 -18.28 -31.86 -11.19
C ALA A 160 -17.78 -33.22 -10.71
N ALA A 161 -18.59 -34.26 -10.80
CA ALA A 161 -18.18 -35.62 -10.40
C ALA A 161 -18.86 -36.67 -11.26
N GLN A 162 -18.21 -37.83 -11.41
CA GLN A 162 -18.77 -38.98 -12.13
C GLN A 162 -19.91 -39.59 -11.33
N SER A 163 -19.75 -39.68 -10.00
CA SER A 163 -20.80 -40.18 -9.11
C SER A 163 -20.70 -39.46 -7.75
N GLY A 164 -21.83 -39.41 -7.04
CA GLY A 164 -21.92 -38.84 -5.71
C GLY A 164 -22.95 -39.54 -4.85
N GLU A 165 -22.70 -39.57 -3.57
CA GLU A 165 -23.58 -40.08 -2.51
C GLU A 165 -23.80 -39.02 -1.47
N ARG A 166 -25.05 -38.81 -1.06
CA ARG A 166 -25.42 -37.92 0.05
C ARG A 166 -25.91 -38.77 1.21
N GLY A 167 -25.27 -38.66 2.34
CA GLY A 167 -25.69 -39.30 3.58
C GLY A 167 -26.81 -38.54 4.30
N GLU A 168 -27.47 -39.20 5.25
CA GLU A 168 -28.54 -38.64 6.09
C GLU A 168 -28.11 -37.37 6.87
N ASN A 169 -26.83 -37.27 7.22
CA ASN A 169 -26.21 -36.11 7.87
C ASN A 169 -25.93 -34.93 6.88
N GLY A 170 -26.41 -35.03 5.63
CA GLY A 170 -26.20 -34.02 4.61
C GLY A 170 -24.81 -34.01 3.98
N GLN A 171 -23.87 -34.84 4.45
CA GLN A 171 -22.54 -34.97 3.88
C GLN A 171 -22.60 -35.56 2.48
N VAL A 172 -21.87 -34.98 1.52
CA VAL A 172 -21.80 -35.46 0.14
C VAL A 172 -20.40 -35.99 -0.15
N VAL A 173 -20.33 -37.26 -0.60
CA VAL A 173 -19.08 -37.91 -1.03
C VAL A 173 -19.10 -38.06 -2.54
N LEU A 174 -18.10 -37.48 -3.21
CA LEU A 174 -17.98 -37.48 -4.68
C LEU A 174 -16.78 -38.31 -5.09
N GLN A 175 -16.94 -39.04 -6.20
CA GLN A 175 -15.88 -39.87 -6.81
C GLN A 175 -15.46 -39.26 -8.15
N ASN A 176 -14.15 -39.27 -8.43
CA ASN A 176 -13.57 -38.73 -9.66
C ASN A 176 -14.08 -37.31 -9.93
N ALA A 177 -13.84 -36.43 -8.97
CA ALA A 177 -14.39 -35.10 -8.97
C ALA A 177 -13.39 -34.03 -9.43
N ALA A 178 -13.92 -32.96 -9.98
CA ALA A 178 -13.18 -31.73 -10.32
C ALA A 178 -13.86 -30.51 -9.72
N TYR A 179 -13.07 -29.64 -9.11
CA TYR A 179 -13.52 -28.34 -8.56
C TYR A 179 -12.87 -27.19 -9.29
N SER A 180 -13.64 -26.16 -9.60
CA SER A 180 -13.14 -24.87 -10.06
C SER A 180 -14.05 -23.73 -9.59
N ALA A 181 -13.46 -22.59 -9.26
CA ALA A 181 -14.21 -21.35 -9.03
C ALA A 181 -14.38 -20.53 -10.31
N CYS A 182 -13.79 -20.96 -11.43
CA CYS A 182 -13.89 -20.31 -12.72
C CYS A 182 -15.27 -20.47 -13.35
N ALA A 183 -15.72 -19.48 -14.12
CA ALA A 183 -16.86 -19.65 -14.99
C ALA A 183 -16.56 -20.73 -16.04
N VAL A 184 -17.49 -21.66 -16.25
CA VAL A 184 -17.41 -22.74 -17.26
C VAL A 184 -18.18 -22.40 -18.54
N GLU A 185 -18.74 -21.21 -18.61
CA GLU A 185 -19.39 -20.62 -19.78
C GLU A 185 -18.73 -19.28 -20.10
N ASP A 186 -18.69 -18.93 -21.37
CA ASP A 186 -18.24 -17.63 -21.84
C ASP A 186 -19.39 -16.61 -21.80
N SER A 187 -19.13 -15.36 -22.22
CA SER A 187 -20.14 -14.29 -22.25
C SER A 187 -21.29 -14.54 -23.26
N ALA A 188 -21.17 -15.51 -24.13
CA ALA A 188 -22.18 -15.92 -25.08
C ALA A 188 -22.94 -17.17 -24.59
N GLY A 189 -22.64 -17.69 -23.40
CA GLY A 189 -23.24 -18.90 -22.85
C GLY A 189 -22.66 -20.22 -23.42
N CYS A 190 -21.54 -20.16 -24.16
CA CYS A 190 -20.88 -21.33 -24.68
C CYS A 190 -19.98 -21.98 -23.63
N PRO A 191 -19.95 -23.32 -23.53
CA PRO A 191 -19.08 -24.03 -22.60
C PRO A 191 -17.60 -23.69 -22.84
N LYS A 192 -16.88 -23.33 -21.78
CA LYS A 192 -15.43 -23.12 -21.81
C LYS A 192 -14.73 -23.94 -20.73
N GLN A 193 -13.50 -24.36 -21.00
CA GLN A 193 -12.68 -24.96 -19.96
C GLN A 193 -12.23 -23.90 -18.93
N PRO A 194 -12.29 -24.23 -17.64
CA PRO A 194 -11.78 -23.32 -16.60
C PRO A 194 -10.27 -23.18 -16.73
N SER A 195 -9.75 -21.98 -16.44
CA SER A 195 -8.32 -21.71 -16.48
C SER A 195 -7.53 -22.52 -15.46
N TRP A 196 -8.17 -22.89 -14.36
CA TRP A 196 -7.65 -23.83 -13.37
C TRP A 196 -8.75 -24.73 -12.83
N ARG A 197 -8.38 -25.92 -12.43
CA ARG A 197 -9.23 -26.84 -11.67
C ARG A 197 -8.40 -27.73 -10.75
N ILE A 198 -9.02 -28.17 -9.66
CA ILE A 198 -8.50 -29.24 -8.79
C ILE A 198 -9.23 -30.51 -9.18
N THR A 199 -8.52 -31.52 -9.66
CA THR A 199 -9.06 -32.86 -9.83
C THR A 199 -8.72 -33.72 -8.62
N ALA A 200 -9.63 -34.59 -8.19
CA ALA A 200 -9.45 -35.42 -7.02
C ALA A 200 -10.12 -36.78 -7.22
N LYS A 201 -9.52 -37.84 -6.66
CA LYS A 201 -10.12 -39.19 -6.66
C LYS A 201 -11.39 -39.23 -5.84
N ARG A 202 -11.37 -38.51 -4.67
CA ARG A 202 -12.50 -38.42 -3.75
C ARG A 202 -12.62 -37.03 -3.19
N VAL A 203 -13.82 -36.49 -3.13
CA VAL A 203 -14.16 -35.21 -2.50
C VAL A 203 -15.25 -35.44 -1.47
N VAL A 204 -15.11 -34.81 -0.30
CA VAL A 204 -16.11 -34.87 0.77
C VAL A 204 -16.56 -33.46 1.07
N PHE A 205 -17.81 -33.15 0.81
CA PHE A 205 -18.47 -31.91 1.19
C PHE A 205 -19.18 -32.11 2.54
N ASP A 206 -18.85 -31.28 3.51
CA ASP A 206 -19.43 -31.29 4.85
C ASP A 206 -20.19 -29.96 5.05
N PRO A 207 -21.53 -29.97 4.93
CA PRO A 207 -22.33 -28.75 5.02
C PRO A 207 -22.33 -28.13 6.42
N ASP A 208 -22.25 -28.93 7.49
CA ASP A 208 -22.22 -28.43 8.87
C ASP A 208 -20.94 -27.63 9.14
N LYS A 209 -19.81 -28.13 8.64
CA LYS A 209 -18.51 -27.43 8.75
C LYS A 209 -18.30 -26.42 7.63
N LYS A 210 -19.18 -26.38 6.64
CA LYS A 210 -19.05 -25.55 5.43
C LYS A 210 -17.70 -25.75 4.74
N GLN A 211 -17.27 -27.00 4.58
CA GLN A 211 -15.96 -27.38 4.04
C GLN A 211 -16.06 -28.45 2.96
N VAL A 212 -15.17 -28.34 1.97
CA VAL A 212 -14.93 -29.37 0.96
C VAL A 212 -13.51 -29.90 1.13
N ARG A 213 -13.35 -31.21 1.30
CA ARG A 213 -12.06 -31.89 1.45
C ARG A 213 -11.75 -32.70 0.19
N PHE A 214 -10.55 -32.54 -0.35
CA PHE A 214 -10.09 -33.19 -1.56
C PHE A 214 -9.00 -34.21 -1.21
N PHE A 215 -9.20 -35.46 -1.61
CA PHE A 215 -8.25 -36.55 -1.38
C PHE A 215 -7.66 -37.04 -2.72
N GLY A 216 -6.34 -37.22 -2.77
CA GLY A 216 -5.62 -37.60 -4.00
C GLY A 216 -5.77 -36.52 -5.07
N SER A 217 -5.63 -35.28 -4.68
CA SER A 217 -5.87 -34.11 -5.51
C SER A 217 -4.66 -33.72 -6.35
N GLN A 218 -4.92 -33.10 -7.50
CA GLN A 218 -3.94 -32.51 -8.41
C GLN A 218 -4.50 -31.18 -8.92
N ILE A 219 -3.63 -30.17 -9.01
CA ILE A 219 -3.99 -28.91 -9.66
C ILE A 219 -3.69 -29.01 -11.17
N GLU A 220 -4.65 -28.57 -11.98
CA GLU A 220 -4.50 -28.40 -13.41
C GLU A 220 -4.60 -26.92 -13.77
N LEU A 221 -3.64 -26.41 -14.56
CA LEU A 221 -3.66 -25.07 -15.14
C LEU A 221 -3.73 -25.21 -16.66
N PHE A 222 -4.70 -24.56 -17.28
CA PHE A 222 -4.92 -24.62 -18.74
C PHE A 222 -4.97 -26.05 -19.30
N GLY A 223 -5.50 -27.00 -18.52
CA GLY A 223 -5.58 -28.42 -18.89
C GLY A 223 -4.30 -29.24 -18.65
N VAL A 224 -3.21 -28.58 -18.21
CA VAL A 224 -1.95 -29.26 -17.87
C VAL A 224 -1.95 -29.63 -16.39
N ARG A 225 -1.75 -30.90 -16.09
CA ARG A 225 -1.59 -31.38 -14.70
C ARG A 225 -0.24 -30.97 -14.15
N LEU A 226 -0.27 -30.28 -13.01
CA LEU A 226 0.94 -29.89 -12.28
C LEU A 226 1.30 -30.92 -11.20
N LEU A 227 1.64 -30.45 -10.02
CA LEU A 227 2.07 -31.30 -8.91
C LEU A 227 0.86 -31.95 -8.19
N PRO A 228 0.99 -33.19 -7.67
CA PRO A 228 0.04 -33.73 -6.72
C PRO A 228 0.05 -32.85 -5.45
N LEU A 229 -1.13 -32.60 -4.93
CA LEU A 229 -1.32 -31.78 -3.74
C LEU A 229 -1.63 -32.69 -2.53
N PRO A 230 -1.23 -32.31 -1.31
CA PRO A 230 -1.72 -32.95 -0.12
C PRO A 230 -3.25 -32.79 -0.01
N THR A 231 -3.88 -33.40 1.00
CA THR A 231 -5.32 -33.19 1.23
C THR A 231 -5.62 -31.71 1.38
N ILE A 232 -6.41 -31.17 0.44
CA ILE A 232 -6.83 -29.77 0.46
C ILE A 232 -8.18 -29.66 1.14
N VAL A 233 -8.38 -28.57 1.89
CA VAL A 233 -9.65 -28.20 2.49
C VAL A 233 -10.02 -26.80 2.03
N ILE A 234 -11.23 -26.64 1.49
CA ILE A 234 -11.75 -25.35 1.02
C ILE A 234 -13.02 -25.03 1.81
N ALA A 235 -13.17 -23.79 2.29
CA ALA A 235 -14.43 -23.35 2.89
C ALA A 235 -15.42 -22.98 1.78
N THR A 236 -16.69 -23.36 1.96
CA THR A 236 -17.76 -23.01 1.00
C THR A 236 -18.39 -21.67 1.27
N ASP A 237 -18.09 -21.05 2.41
CA ASP A 237 -18.59 -19.73 2.82
C ASP A 237 -17.56 -18.59 2.62
N GLY A 238 -16.53 -18.83 1.77
CA GLY A 238 -15.50 -17.85 1.46
C GLY A 238 -14.53 -17.53 2.60
N ARG A 239 -14.68 -18.17 3.77
CA ARG A 239 -13.76 -17.99 4.89
C ARG A 239 -12.45 -18.72 4.64
N PRO A 240 -11.29 -18.11 4.96
CA PRO A 240 -10.00 -18.80 4.82
C PRO A 240 -9.93 -20.03 5.74
N VAL A 241 -9.47 -21.14 5.20
CA VAL A 241 -9.28 -22.41 5.92
C VAL A 241 -7.81 -22.61 6.23
N SER A 242 -7.51 -23.15 7.42
CA SER A 242 -6.13 -23.52 7.80
C SER A 242 -5.60 -24.64 6.90
N GLY A 243 -4.35 -24.52 6.45
CA GLY A 243 -3.68 -25.52 5.61
C GLY A 243 -2.46 -24.96 4.89
N LEU A 244 -1.85 -25.80 4.05
CA LEU A 244 -0.79 -25.40 3.14
C LEU A 244 -1.36 -24.59 1.99
N LEU A 245 -0.65 -23.49 1.64
CA LEU A 245 -0.96 -22.66 0.49
C LEU A 245 -0.30 -23.20 -0.79
N ILE A 246 -0.46 -22.49 -1.90
CA ILE A 246 0.24 -22.83 -3.14
C ILE A 246 1.71 -22.44 -2.98
N PRO A 247 2.66 -23.37 -3.24
CA PRO A 247 4.08 -23.07 -3.12
C PRO A 247 4.53 -22.06 -4.18
N ASP A 248 5.52 -21.24 -3.85
CA ASP A 248 6.14 -20.28 -4.75
C ASP A 248 7.56 -20.72 -5.13
N VAL A 249 7.96 -20.45 -6.38
CA VAL A 249 9.28 -20.80 -6.91
C VAL A 249 9.94 -19.56 -7.52
N GLN A 250 11.16 -19.28 -7.08
CA GLN A 250 11.97 -18.18 -7.58
C GLN A 250 13.39 -18.65 -7.89
N LEU A 251 13.97 -18.12 -8.96
CA LEU A 251 15.35 -18.35 -9.32
C LEU A 251 16.14 -17.02 -9.24
N SER A 252 17.18 -16.96 -8.43
CA SER A 252 17.99 -15.76 -8.28
C SER A 252 19.49 -16.05 -8.32
N ALA A 253 20.28 -15.05 -8.75
CA ALA A 253 21.74 -15.13 -8.74
C ALA A 253 22.30 -15.32 -7.32
N SER A 254 21.66 -14.68 -6.33
CA SER A 254 22.09 -14.68 -4.93
C SER A 254 21.77 -15.97 -4.18
N ASN A 255 20.55 -16.51 -4.34
CA ASN A 255 20.02 -17.61 -3.54
C ASN A 255 19.91 -18.94 -4.33
N GLY A 256 20.11 -18.89 -5.65
CA GLY A 256 19.86 -20.03 -6.53
C GLY A 256 18.36 -20.24 -6.75
N VAL A 257 17.94 -21.51 -6.83
CA VAL A 257 16.52 -21.87 -6.81
C VAL A 257 16.02 -21.74 -5.37
N GLN A 258 14.94 -21.00 -5.21
CA GLN A 258 14.17 -20.88 -3.98
C GLN A 258 12.87 -21.60 -4.16
N PHE A 259 12.52 -22.44 -3.21
CA PHE A 259 11.20 -23.04 -3.04
C PHE A 259 10.66 -22.55 -1.69
N SER A 260 9.45 -22.04 -1.68
CA SER A 260 8.80 -21.62 -0.45
C SER A 260 7.37 -22.12 -0.38
N ASP A 261 6.96 -22.53 0.80
CA ASP A 261 5.62 -22.98 1.09
C ASP A 261 5.14 -22.42 2.42
N THR A 262 3.86 -22.11 2.51
CA THR A 262 3.25 -21.43 3.65
C THR A 262 2.18 -22.28 4.29
N TRP A 263 2.33 -22.56 5.57
CA TRP A 263 1.26 -23.05 6.42
C TRP A 263 0.45 -21.87 6.95
N TYR A 264 -0.81 -21.81 6.57
CA TYR A 264 -1.77 -20.83 7.06
C TYR A 264 -2.61 -21.44 8.18
N GLN A 265 -2.71 -20.74 9.30
CA GLN A 265 -3.51 -21.13 10.46
C GLN A 265 -4.47 -20.02 10.83
N ARG A 266 -5.76 -20.29 10.72
CA ARG A 266 -6.79 -19.41 11.24
C ARG A 266 -6.86 -19.51 12.78
N LEU A 267 -6.87 -18.37 13.46
CA LEU A 267 -6.94 -18.24 14.92
C LEU A 267 -8.26 -17.55 15.29
N GLY A 268 -9.32 -18.34 15.42
CA GLY A 268 -10.66 -17.82 15.68
C GLY A 268 -11.28 -17.08 14.48
N ASN A 269 -12.08 -16.05 14.74
CA ASN A 269 -12.77 -15.28 13.70
C ASN A 269 -12.03 -14.00 13.27
N SER A 270 -11.07 -13.56 14.05
CA SER A 270 -10.43 -12.24 13.90
C SER A 270 -8.91 -12.28 13.84
N GLY A 271 -8.30 -13.47 13.87
CA GLY A 271 -6.85 -13.61 13.79
C GLY A 271 -6.40 -14.73 12.87
N ASP A 272 -5.17 -14.62 12.38
CA ASP A 272 -4.50 -15.66 11.61
C ASP A 272 -2.98 -15.63 11.78
N LEU A 273 -2.36 -16.76 11.48
CA LEU A 273 -0.92 -16.96 11.49
C LEU A 273 -0.51 -17.66 10.18
N ALA A 274 0.41 -17.07 9.43
CA ALA A 274 1.03 -17.68 8.28
C ALA A 274 2.51 -17.94 8.57
N VAL A 275 2.95 -19.18 8.44
CA VAL A 275 4.36 -19.57 8.62
C VAL A 275 4.90 -20.09 7.29
N THR A 276 5.91 -19.41 6.74
CA THR A 276 6.51 -19.78 5.46
C THR A 276 7.92 -20.33 5.67
N GLY A 277 8.16 -21.52 5.15
CA GLY A 277 9.49 -22.10 5.02
C GLY A 277 10.11 -21.78 3.65
N TYR A 278 11.37 -21.39 3.64
CA TYR A 278 12.13 -21.11 2.42
C TYR A 278 13.33 -22.05 2.34
N LEU A 279 13.45 -22.75 1.24
CA LEU A 279 14.58 -23.60 0.90
C LEU A 279 15.32 -22.99 -0.29
N PHE A 280 16.62 -22.90 -0.17
CA PHE A 280 17.49 -22.30 -1.18
C PHE A 280 18.58 -23.30 -1.61
N THR A 281 18.97 -23.27 -2.88
CA THR A 281 20.09 -24.11 -3.34
C THR A 281 21.47 -23.49 -3.03
N LYS A 282 21.56 -22.19 -2.78
CA LYS A 282 22.80 -21.44 -2.53
C LYS A 282 22.84 -20.70 -1.18
N ALA A 283 21.85 -20.92 -0.32
CA ALA A 283 21.77 -20.35 1.02
C ALA A 283 21.14 -21.35 1.99
N LEU A 284 21.36 -21.13 3.29
CA LEU A 284 20.68 -21.92 4.32
C LEU A 284 19.18 -21.58 4.38
N PRO A 285 18.35 -22.52 4.88
CA PRO A 285 16.91 -22.29 5.00
C PRO A 285 16.56 -21.05 5.82
N MET A 286 15.46 -20.43 5.47
CA MET A 286 14.88 -19.29 6.18
C MET A 286 13.42 -19.61 6.57
N VAL A 287 12.96 -19.06 7.66
CA VAL A 287 11.55 -19.11 8.06
C VAL A 287 11.02 -17.69 8.20
N SER A 288 9.78 -17.48 7.80
CA SER A 288 9.02 -16.28 8.19
C SER A 288 7.72 -16.66 8.87
N ALA A 289 7.25 -15.80 9.75
CA ALA A 289 5.96 -15.91 10.40
C ALA A 289 5.24 -14.56 10.34
N GLN A 290 4.00 -14.55 9.91
CA GLN A 290 3.13 -13.39 9.88
C GLN A 290 1.91 -13.66 10.75
N TYR A 291 1.71 -12.86 11.78
CA TYR A 291 0.51 -12.85 12.62
C TYR A 291 -0.31 -11.61 12.32
N ARG A 292 -1.61 -11.78 12.08
CA ARG A 292 -2.56 -10.69 11.88
C ARG A 292 -3.73 -10.82 12.86
N GLN A 293 -4.15 -9.68 13.40
CA GLN A 293 -5.26 -9.64 14.36
C GLN A 293 -6.16 -8.44 14.05
N LEU A 294 -7.46 -8.71 13.93
CA LEU A 294 -8.51 -7.71 13.91
C LEU A 294 -9.12 -7.63 15.31
N LEU A 295 -9.26 -6.41 15.84
CA LEU A 295 -9.89 -6.07 17.09
C LEU A 295 -11.09 -5.14 16.82
N SER A 296 -11.94 -4.94 17.81
CA SER A 296 -13.08 -4.01 17.66
C SER A 296 -12.68 -2.57 17.38
N THR A 297 -11.48 -2.17 17.84
CA THR A 297 -10.96 -0.80 17.67
C THR A 297 -9.94 -0.67 16.54
N GLY A 298 -9.52 -1.77 15.88
CA GLY A 298 -8.48 -1.68 14.85
C GLY A 298 -7.87 -3.01 14.48
N ALA A 299 -6.75 -2.96 13.76
CA ALA A 299 -6.04 -4.15 13.32
C ALA A 299 -4.53 -3.94 13.40
N PHE A 300 -3.81 -5.04 13.60
CA PHE A 300 -2.35 -5.05 13.51
C PHE A 300 -1.83 -6.34 12.88
N GLN A 301 -0.60 -6.25 12.38
CA GLN A 301 0.16 -7.40 11.92
C GLN A 301 1.61 -7.33 12.41
N ILE A 302 2.18 -8.52 12.61
CA ILE A 302 3.59 -8.69 12.95
C ILE A 302 4.16 -9.73 11.99
N THR A 303 5.24 -9.40 11.29
CA THR A 303 5.93 -10.29 10.37
C THR A 303 7.39 -10.40 10.77
N GLY A 304 7.86 -11.60 11.02
CA GLY A 304 9.26 -11.89 11.34
C GLY A 304 9.89 -12.79 10.30
N TYR A 305 11.17 -12.57 10.01
CA TYR A 305 12.01 -13.43 9.18
C TYR A 305 13.24 -13.83 9.97
N ALA A 306 13.64 -15.07 9.88
CA ALA A 306 14.81 -15.60 10.60
C ALA A 306 15.55 -16.64 9.78
N THR A 307 16.88 -16.53 9.75
CA THR A 307 17.77 -17.52 9.16
C THR A 307 19.11 -17.51 9.89
N ARG A 308 19.88 -18.55 9.71
CA ARG A 308 21.29 -18.58 10.07
C ARG A 308 22.11 -18.65 8.79
N SER A 309 22.85 -17.60 8.46
CA SER A 309 23.59 -17.56 7.20
C SER A 309 24.86 -16.72 7.30
N SER A 310 25.80 -16.99 6.41
CA SER A 310 26.97 -16.16 6.26
C SER A 310 26.61 -14.81 5.61
N ARG A 311 27.35 -13.78 5.98
CA ARG A 311 27.26 -12.45 5.36
C ARG A 311 28.63 -11.98 4.89
N ILE A 312 28.62 -11.18 3.83
CA ILE A 312 29.78 -10.41 3.40
C ILE A 312 29.54 -8.97 3.88
N PRO A 313 30.37 -8.44 4.79
CA PRO A 313 30.24 -7.06 5.23
C PRO A 313 30.38 -6.08 4.06
N ILE A 314 29.67 -4.97 4.12
CA ILE A 314 29.80 -3.89 3.14
C ILE A 314 31.20 -3.25 3.32
N GLY A 315 31.96 -3.13 2.22
CA GLY A 315 33.30 -2.54 2.22
C GLY A 315 34.41 -3.44 2.76
N GLY A 316 34.11 -4.70 3.10
CA GLY A 316 35.11 -5.69 3.54
C GLY A 316 35.56 -6.58 2.37
N SER A 317 36.85 -6.69 2.14
CA SER A 317 37.43 -7.79 1.35
C SER A 317 37.27 -9.07 2.15
N THR A 318 36.67 -10.10 1.54
CA THR A 318 36.76 -11.53 1.94
C THR A 318 36.95 -11.79 3.44
N ALA A 319 36.05 -11.27 4.31
CA ALA A 319 36.02 -11.76 5.68
C ALA A 319 35.60 -13.23 5.66
N PRO A 320 36.19 -14.09 6.53
CA PRO A 320 35.82 -15.49 6.62
C PRO A 320 34.31 -15.59 6.82
N ASN A 321 33.68 -16.55 6.14
CA ASN A 321 32.24 -16.83 6.17
C ASN A 321 31.80 -17.18 7.60
N GLN A 322 31.63 -16.17 8.45
CA GLN A 322 31.00 -16.36 9.74
C GLN A 322 29.48 -16.49 9.51
N THR A 323 28.94 -17.56 10.06
CA THR A 323 27.50 -17.82 10.00
C THR A 323 26.86 -17.21 11.24
N ASP A 324 26.11 -16.15 11.02
CA ASP A 324 25.39 -15.42 12.08
C ASP A 324 23.89 -15.65 12.01
N PHE A 325 23.21 -15.40 13.11
CA PHE A 325 21.76 -15.24 13.10
C PHE A 325 21.40 -13.93 12.40
N ARG A 326 20.50 -14.02 11.41
CA ARG A 326 20.02 -12.87 10.62
C ARG A 326 18.52 -12.88 10.59
N GLY A 327 17.93 -11.70 10.66
CA GLY A 327 16.48 -11.57 10.69
C GLY A 327 15.98 -10.16 10.41
N TYR A 328 14.68 -10.07 10.26
CA TYR A 328 13.94 -8.85 10.08
C TYR A 328 12.61 -8.94 10.82
N LEU A 329 12.26 -7.90 11.54
CA LEU A 329 10.97 -7.74 12.20
C LEU A 329 10.25 -6.52 11.62
N TYR A 330 9.01 -6.74 11.22
CA TYR A 330 8.08 -5.72 10.78
C TYR A 330 6.77 -5.87 11.54
N ALA A 331 6.33 -4.81 12.21
CA ALA A 331 5.03 -4.76 12.85
C ALA A 331 4.36 -3.44 12.49
N ASN A 332 3.08 -3.47 12.18
CA ASN A 332 2.28 -2.26 11.96
C ASN A 332 0.84 -2.47 12.40
N GLY A 333 0.19 -1.38 12.75
CA GLY A 333 -1.22 -1.40 13.13
C GLY A 333 -1.85 -0.03 13.13
N LYS A 334 -3.17 -0.05 13.07
CA LYS A 334 -4.01 1.14 13.19
C LYS A 334 -5.18 0.83 14.11
N PHE A 335 -5.40 1.71 15.09
CA PHE A 335 -6.48 1.63 16.07
C PHE A 335 -7.23 2.95 16.10
N GLN A 336 -8.54 2.87 16.04
CA GLN A 336 -9.44 4.00 16.19
C GLN A 336 -10.21 3.84 17.50
N PHE A 337 -9.83 4.62 18.51
CA PHE A 337 -10.43 4.55 19.85
C PHE A 337 -11.75 5.28 19.93
N SER A 338 -11.92 6.31 19.09
CA SER A 338 -13.15 7.08 18.91
C SER A 338 -13.15 7.69 17.50
N PRO A 339 -14.23 8.34 17.04
CA PRO A 339 -14.26 9.00 15.75
C PRO A 339 -13.13 10.02 15.53
N ASN A 340 -12.60 10.58 16.62
CA ASN A 340 -11.60 11.66 16.58
C ASN A 340 -10.19 11.21 16.97
N TRP A 341 -10.03 10.03 17.59
CA TRP A 341 -8.75 9.54 18.06
C TRP A 341 -8.31 8.29 17.33
N ASP A 342 -7.15 8.34 16.71
CA ASP A 342 -6.49 7.17 16.16
C ASP A 342 -5.03 7.04 16.61
N LEU A 343 -4.59 5.79 16.66
CA LEU A 343 -3.21 5.41 16.92
C LEU A 343 -2.71 4.61 15.72
N THR A 344 -1.60 5.01 15.16
CA THR A 344 -0.88 4.24 14.14
C THR A 344 0.51 3.91 14.64
N PHE A 345 1.00 2.72 14.34
CA PHE A 345 2.39 2.37 14.58
C PHE A 345 2.96 1.54 13.44
N SER A 346 4.25 1.66 13.24
CA SER A 346 5.04 0.84 12.35
C SER A 346 6.42 0.64 12.97
N THR A 347 6.85 -0.60 13.11
CA THR A 347 8.19 -0.94 13.63
C THR A 347 8.90 -1.79 12.60
N ARG A 348 10.12 -1.41 12.23
CA ARG A 348 10.92 -2.08 11.20
C ARG A 348 12.37 -2.16 11.67
N ILE A 349 12.87 -3.39 11.90
CA ILE A 349 14.21 -3.62 12.43
C ILE A 349 14.83 -4.79 11.67
N ALA A 350 16.02 -4.60 11.14
CA ALA A 350 16.82 -5.65 10.50
C ALA A 350 18.11 -5.92 11.29
N SER A 351 18.55 -7.14 11.31
CA SER A 351 19.80 -7.55 11.96
C SER A 351 21.04 -6.91 11.34
N ASP A 352 21.00 -6.67 10.03
CA ASP A 352 22.10 -6.12 9.26
C ASP A 352 21.61 -5.37 8.00
N ARG A 353 22.53 -4.65 7.37
CA ARG A 353 22.21 -3.75 6.23
C ARG A 353 21.84 -4.45 4.93
N THR A 354 22.22 -5.73 4.77
CA THR A 354 22.06 -6.45 3.50
C THR A 354 20.96 -7.50 3.53
N PHE A 355 20.45 -7.86 4.72
CA PHE A 355 19.47 -8.94 4.88
C PHE A 355 18.26 -8.80 3.96
N LEU A 356 17.61 -7.63 3.95
CA LEU A 356 16.40 -7.37 3.15
C LEU A 356 16.67 -7.50 1.64
N ARG A 357 17.80 -6.97 1.18
CA ARG A 357 18.21 -7.06 -0.24
C ARG A 357 18.65 -8.45 -0.64
N ARG A 358 19.35 -9.15 0.28
CA ARG A 358 19.86 -10.51 0.05
C ARG A 358 18.74 -11.49 -0.22
N TYR A 359 17.67 -11.41 0.55
CA TYR A 359 16.51 -12.30 0.46
C TYR A 359 15.34 -11.72 -0.33
N ASP A 360 15.54 -10.56 -0.98
CA ASP A 360 14.54 -9.87 -1.82
C ASP A 360 13.24 -9.51 -1.08
N ILE A 361 13.35 -9.25 0.23
CA ILE A 361 12.21 -8.89 1.09
C ILE A 361 11.82 -7.42 0.87
N SER A 362 12.80 -6.51 0.87
CA SER A 362 12.62 -5.08 0.60
C SER A 362 13.91 -4.47 0.06
N ARG A 363 13.77 -3.34 -0.64
CA ARG A 363 14.89 -2.56 -1.19
C ARG A 363 15.07 -1.23 -0.49
N ASP A 364 14.35 -1.02 0.59
CA ASP A 364 14.49 0.19 1.38
C ASP A 364 15.93 0.36 1.85
N ASP A 365 16.41 1.57 1.80
CA ASP A 365 17.73 1.97 2.27
C ASP A 365 17.71 2.53 3.70
N ARG A 366 16.50 2.80 4.22
CA ARG A 366 16.23 3.24 5.60
C ARG A 366 14.96 2.58 6.12
N LEU A 367 15.02 2.05 7.31
CA LEU A 367 13.88 1.47 8.01
C LEU A 367 13.38 2.49 9.01
N ARG A 368 12.18 3.01 8.80
CA ARG A 368 11.51 3.92 9.73
C ARG A 368 10.58 3.14 10.63
N SER A 369 10.73 3.37 11.92
CA SER A 369 9.79 2.95 12.95
C SER A 369 9.12 4.19 13.50
N ASN A 370 7.81 4.16 13.68
CA ASN A 370 7.06 5.26 14.24
C ASN A 370 5.87 4.78 15.07
N VAL A 371 5.49 5.60 16.02
CA VAL A 371 4.22 5.53 16.74
C VAL A 371 3.62 6.92 16.71
N THR A 372 2.36 7.04 16.32
CA THR A 372 1.66 8.32 16.22
C THR A 372 0.26 8.18 16.79
N LEU A 373 -0.04 8.98 17.80
CA LEU A 373 -1.37 9.18 18.39
C LEU A 373 -1.91 10.51 17.88
N GLU A 374 -3.03 10.48 17.19
CA GLU A 374 -3.64 11.67 16.60
C GLU A 374 -5.07 11.89 17.13
N ARG A 375 -5.39 13.17 17.26
CA ARG A 375 -6.77 13.62 17.48
C ARG A 375 -7.12 14.69 16.46
N ILE A 376 -8.22 14.50 15.75
CA ILE A 376 -8.73 15.42 14.73
C ILE A 376 -10.14 15.86 15.12
N ASP A 377 -10.30 17.13 15.41
CA ASP A 377 -11.58 17.77 15.62
C ASP A 377 -11.81 18.84 14.53
N PRO A 378 -13.01 19.38 14.33
CA PRO A 378 -13.30 20.38 13.29
C PRO A 378 -12.39 21.63 13.35
N ASN A 379 -11.96 22.02 14.55
CA ASN A 379 -11.15 23.23 14.79
C ASN A 379 -9.83 22.96 15.51
N SER A 380 -9.48 21.71 15.81
CA SER A 380 -8.22 21.38 16.45
C SER A 380 -7.59 20.11 15.92
N TYR A 381 -6.29 20.06 15.94
CA TYR A 381 -5.45 18.91 15.62
C TYR A 381 -4.44 18.72 16.74
N PHE A 382 -4.26 17.50 17.19
CA PHE A 382 -3.22 17.12 18.13
C PHE A 382 -2.53 15.86 17.62
N SER A 383 -1.21 15.86 17.64
CA SER A 383 -0.38 14.69 17.34
C SER A 383 0.70 14.53 18.39
N LEU A 384 0.87 13.31 18.89
CA LEU A 384 2.00 12.87 19.70
C LEU A 384 2.68 11.72 18.95
N ALA A 385 3.91 11.94 18.53
CA ALA A 385 4.64 10.97 17.72
C ALA A 385 6.02 10.64 18.30
N GLY A 386 6.50 9.45 17.93
CA GLY A 386 7.87 9.04 18.12
C GLY A 386 8.40 8.36 16.87
N TRP A 387 9.65 8.66 16.50
CA TRP A 387 10.30 8.18 15.29
C TRP A 387 11.67 7.59 15.60
N ALA A 388 11.96 6.46 15.02
CA ALA A 388 13.28 5.84 15.02
C ALA A 388 13.64 5.40 13.61
N THR A 389 14.88 5.56 13.22
CA THR A 389 15.34 5.15 11.89
C THR A 389 16.57 4.25 12.02
N GLN A 390 16.59 3.17 11.26
CA GLN A 390 17.78 2.34 11.05
C GLN A 390 18.23 2.54 9.60
N THR A 391 19.49 2.97 9.39
CA THR A 391 20.03 3.09 8.04
C THR A 391 20.57 1.76 7.53
N LEU A 392 20.28 1.45 6.27
CA LEU A 392 20.83 0.33 5.52
C LEU A 392 21.83 0.81 4.45
N ARG A 393 22.07 2.13 4.35
CA ARG A 393 23.00 2.74 3.41
C ARG A 393 24.45 2.43 3.75
N VAL A 394 25.22 2.21 2.70
CA VAL A 394 26.68 2.14 2.79
C VAL A 394 27.21 3.55 3.09
N GLY A 395 28.09 3.68 4.07
CA GLY A 395 28.69 4.97 4.42
C GLY A 395 27.98 5.73 5.55
N ASP A 396 26.69 5.54 5.77
CA ASP A 396 26.02 6.16 6.90
C ASP A 396 26.49 5.54 8.23
N ALA A 397 26.86 6.36 9.21
CA ALA A 397 27.17 5.89 10.56
C ALA A 397 25.85 5.67 11.33
N GLN A 398 25.65 4.46 11.91
CA GLN A 398 24.43 4.16 12.67
C GLN A 398 24.23 5.09 13.85
N GLY A 399 25.30 5.50 14.53
CA GLY A 399 25.24 6.38 15.68
C GLY A 399 24.73 7.80 15.36
N GLN A 400 24.81 8.24 14.10
CA GLN A 400 24.36 9.55 13.64
C GLN A 400 22.87 9.56 13.20
N VAL A 401 22.23 8.40 13.16
CA VAL A 401 20.81 8.33 12.78
C VAL A 401 19.94 8.72 13.97
N PRO A 402 19.02 9.68 13.81
CA PRO A 402 18.27 10.25 14.93
C PRO A 402 17.17 9.33 15.46
N PHE A 403 16.95 9.43 16.76
CA PHE A 403 15.70 9.09 17.44
C PHE A 403 14.98 10.40 17.77
N ALA A 404 13.76 10.57 17.30
CA ALA A 404 12.94 11.76 17.53
C ALA A 404 11.76 11.39 18.42
N ILE A 405 11.86 11.61 19.71
CA ILE A 405 10.86 11.22 20.72
C ILE A 405 10.97 12.16 21.94
N PRO A 406 9.88 12.86 22.32
CA PRO A 406 8.60 12.98 21.63
C PRO A 406 8.63 14.06 20.54
N GLU A 407 7.73 13.91 19.56
CA GLU A 407 7.29 14.98 18.70
C GLU A 407 5.84 15.31 19.04
N ILE A 408 5.54 16.57 19.33
CA ILE A 408 4.19 17.06 19.64
C ILE A 408 3.83 18.15 18.65
N ASP A 409 2.67 18.05 18.02
CA ASP A 409 2.08 19.12 17.22
C ASP A 409 0.63 19.35 17.66
N TYR A 410 0.34 20.55 18.14
CA TYR A 410 -1.00 20.98 18.50
C TYR A 410 -1.37 22.23 17.73
N ARG A 411 -2.48 22.16 16.99
CA ARG A 411 -3.02 23.27 16.22
C ARG A 411 -4.46 23.52 16.61
N ARG A 412 -4.83 24.79 16.78
CA ARG A 412 -6.19 25.19 17.07
C ARG A 412 -6.58 26.41 16.25
N ARG A 413 -7.70 26.30 15.55
CA ARG A 413 -8.33 27.42 14.88
C ARG A 413 -9.40 27.97 15.82
N LEU A 414 -9.35 29.28 16.07
CA LEU A 414 -10.36 29.92 16.88
C LEU A 414 -11.68 30.02 16.09
N THR A 415 -12.79 29.76 16.77
CA THR A 415 -14.15 29.81 16.16
C THR A 415 -14.58 31.22 15.86
N ASP A 416 -14.25 32.16 16.77
CA ASP A 416 -14.63 33.56 16.63
C ASP A 416 -13.55 34.32 15.84
N PRO A 417 -13.94 35.05 14.79
CA PRO A 417 -12.99 35.84 14.02
C PRO A 417 -12.50 37.04 14.81
N LEU A 418 -11.17 37.22 14.84
CA LEU A 418 -10.57 38.41 15.41
C LEU A 418 -10.42 39.50 14.34
N LEU A 419 -11.01 40.65 14.50
CA LEU A 419 -11.00 41.75 13.50
C LEU A 419 -11.45 41.30 12.11
N GLY A 420 -12.36 40.33 12.07
CA GLY A 420 -12.85 39.72 10.82
C GLY A 420 -11.90 38.77 10.16
N GLY A 421 -10.77 38.46 10.72
CA GLY A 421 -9.78 37.48 10.28
C GLY A 421 -9.80 36.23 11.14
N ARG A 422 -9.27 35.12 10.60
CA ARG A 422 -9.17 33.82 11.24
C ARG A 422 -7.85 33.71 12.00
N VAL A 423 -7.90 33.24 13.25
CA VAL A 423 -6.72 33.00 14.07
C VAL A 423 -6.46 31.50 14.17
N GLN A 424 -5.21 31.10 13.92
CA GLN A 424 -4.70 29.75 14.15
C GLN A 424 -3.54 29.83 15.17
N LEU A 425 -3.65 29.03 16.22
CA LEU A 425 -2.60 28.83 17.21
C LEU A 425 -1.91 27.51 16.92
N GLN A 426 -0.59 27.46 17.06
CA GLN A 426 0.19 26.23 16.96
C GLN A 426 1.22 26.16 18.08
N PHE A 427 1.32 24.98 18.68
CA PHE A 427 2.42 24.57 19.54
C PHE A 427 3.08 23.33 18.91
N ASN A 428 4.40 23.33 18.83
CA ASN A 428 5.16 22.17 18.36
C ASN A 428 6.38 21.97 19.25
N SER A 429 6.70 20.72 19.56
CA SER A 429 7.94 20.36 20.22
C SER A 429 8.56 19.13 19.57
N LEU A 430 9.88 19.04 19.57
CA LEU A 430 10.65 17.94 19.02
C LEU A 430 11.88 17.71 19.88
N ALA A 431 12.11 16.47 20.31
CA ALA A 431 13.35 16.06 20.94
C ALA A 431 14.03 15.00 20.09
N ILE A 432 15.25 15.29 19.67
CA ILE A 432 16.10 14.40 18.88
C ILE A 432 17.32 14.01 19.72
N THR A 433 17.58 12.70 19.77
CA THR A 433 18.80 12.15 20.38
C THR A 433 19.51 11.22 19.39
N ARG A 434 20.85 11.12 19.53
CA ARG A 434 21.74 10.25 18.76
C ARG A 434 22.68 9.52 19.68
N THR A 435 23.10 8.32 19.28
CA THR A 435 24.15 7.61 20.06
C THR A 435 25.56 8.16 19.80
N SER A 436 25.74 8.91 18.71
CA SER A 436 26.98 9.61 18.37
C SER A 436 26.64 10.74 17.40
N GLY A 437 26.48 11.95 17.89
CA GLY A 437 26.11 13.09 17.08
C GLY A 437 25.44 14.18 17.91
N GLN A 438 25.03 15.24 17.24
CA GLN A 438 24.37 16.36 17.85
C GLN A 438 22.97 15.97 18.35
N ASP A 439 22.68 16.24 19.61
CA ASP A 439 21.35 16.17 20.19
C ASP A 439 20.65 17.54 20.12
N THR A 440 19.33 17.51 19.89
CA THR A 440 18.58 18.74 19.69
C THR A 440 17.18 18.63 20.30
N GLN A 441 16.82 19.60 21.11
CA GLN A 441 15.45 19.78 21.62
C GLN A 441 14.92 21.12 21.15
N ARG A 442 13.69 21.15 20.71
CA ARG A 442 13.00 22.34 20.21
C ARG A 442 11.59 22.40 20.74
N ALA A 443 11.15 23.61 21.10
CA ALA A 443 9.73 23.92 21.27
C ALA A 443 9.42 25.29 20.69
N PHE A 444 8.23 25.45 20.10
CA PHE A 444 7.74 26.76 19.71
C PHE A 444 6.24 26.89 19.90
N ALA A 445 5.81 28.15 20.09
CA ALA A 445 4.43 28.54 20.00
C ALA A 445 4.25 29.63 18.96
N SER A 446 3.18 29.58 18.19
CA SER A 446 2.87 30.58 17.16
C SER A 446 1.38 30.92 17.11
N ALA A 447 1.12 32.15 16.68
CA ALA A 447 -0.20 32.65 16.35
C ALA A 447 -0.18 33.24 14.94
N GLN A 448 -1.03 32.75 14.08
CA GLN A 448 -1.22 33.25 12.72
C GLN A 448 -2.64 33.82 12.59
N TRP A 449 -2.74 35.01 12.03
CA TRP A 449 -3.98 35.67 11.71
C TRP A 449 -4.06 35.91 10.22
N ASP A 450 -5.17 35.49 9.60
CA ASP A 450 -5.43 35.61 8.17
C ASP A 450 -6.75 36.34 7.94
N LEU A 451 -6.69 37.47 7.25
CA LEU A 451 -7.84 38.22 6.79
C LEU A 451 -7.99 38.09 5.27
N ARG A 452 -8.99 37.37 4.83
CA ARG A 452 -9.32 37.22 3.40
C ARG A 452 -10.53 38.07 3.03
N ARG A 453 -10.39 38.85 1.97
CA ARG A 453 -11.44 39.71 1.40
C ARG A 453 -11.46 39.58 -0.12
N ILE A 454 -12.64 39.69 -0.69
CA ILE A 454 -12.82 39.83 -2.14
C ILE A 454 -13.20 41.28 -2.41
N THR A 455 -12.44 41.94 -3.29
CA THR A 455 -12.70 43.32 -3.67
C THR A 455 -13.87 43.38 -4.67
N PRO A 456 -14.49 44.55 -4.87
CA PRO A 456 -15.54 44.73 -5.89
C PRO A 456 -15.11 44.37 -7.31
N LEU A 457 -13.79 44.40 -7.60
CA LEU A 457 -13.21 44.02 -8.90
C LEU A 457 -12.91 42.51 -9.00
N GLY A 458 -13.29 41.72 -7.99
CA GLY A 458 -13.10 40.26 -7.96
C GLY A 458 -11.70 39.80 -7.53
N GLN A 459 -10.84 40.70 -7.04
CA GLN A 459 -9.55 40.32 -6.50
C GLN A 459 -9.71 39.69 -5.13
N GLU A 460 -9.06 38.56 -4.92
CA GLU A 460 -8.91 37.92 -3.63
C GLU A 460 -7.66 38.48 -2.94
N VAL A 461 -7.84 39.21 -1.85
CA VAL A 461 -6.78 39.81 -1.05
C VAL A 461 -6.72 39.10 0.28
N THR A 462 -5.54 38.53 0.60
CA THR A 462 -5.27 37.90 1.91
C THR A 462 -4.15 38.65 2.60
N LEU A 463 -4.45 39.16 3.80
CA LEU A 463 -3.48 39.72 4.71
C LEU A 463 -3.18 38.70 5.81
N THR A 464 -1.90 38.35 5.98
CA THR A 464 -1.44 37.40 7.00
C THR A 464 -0.48 38.08 7.96
N ALA A 465 -0.69 37.86 9.27
CA ALA A 465 0.24 38.23 10.32
C ALA A 465 0.59 36.98 11.12
N LEU A 466 1.89 36.70 11.28
CA LEU A 466 2.41 35.56 12.04
C LEU A 466 3.35 36.07 13.11
N ALA A 467 3.15 35.61 14.35
CA ALA A 467 4.08 35.75 15.45
C ALA A 467 4.44 34.36 15.99
N ARG A 468 5.74 34.12 16.24
CA ARG A 468 6.24 32.84 16.75
C ARG A 468 7.41 33.06 17.69
N GLY A 469 7.45 32.32 18.79
CA GLY A 469 8.58 32.26 19.72
C GLY A 469 9.14 30.83 19.78
N ASP A 470 10.44 30.68 19.58
CA ASP A 470 11.17 29.41 19.59
C ASP A 470 12.15 29.35 20.78
N ILE A 471 12.30 28.16 21.34
CA ILE A 471 13.34 27.80 22.26
C ILE A 471 14.01 26.51 21.82
N TYR A 472 15.34 26.48 21.81
CA TYR A 472 16.17 25.35 21.44
C TYR A 472 17.17 25.05 22.55
N HIS A 473 17.50 23.78 22.69
CA HIS A 473 18.69 23.31 23.40
C HIS A 473 19.42 22.31 22.50
N SER A 474 20.74 22.43 22.41
CA SER A 474 21.55 21.46 21.66
C SER A 474 22.92 21.29 22.29
N ASP A 475 23.46 20.10 22.19
CA ASP A 475 24.80 19.71 22.60
C ASP A 475 25.50 18.86 21.55
N GLU A 476 26.78 18.62 21.74
CA GLU A 476 27.61 17.87 20.76
C GLU A 476 27.58 18.43 19.33
N ASN A 477 27.29 19.71 19.15
CA ASN A 477 27.08 20.38 17.87
C ASN A 477 28.26 20.18 16.89
N ALA A 478 29.49 20.05 17.40
CA ALA A 478 30.69 19.82 16.60
C ALA A 478 30.67 18.47 15.83
N LEU A 479 29.90 17.50 16.31
CA LEU A 479 29.77 16.17 15.68
C LEU A 479 28.85 16.17 14.46
N SER A 480 28.05 17.23 14.26
CA SER A 480 27.28 17.36 13.01
C SER A 480 28.22 17.61 11.84
N PRO A 481 28.18 16.78 10.77
CA PRO A 481 29.09 16.89 9.62
C PRO A 481 28.91 18.23 8.88
N THR A 482 27.71 18.73 8.77
CA THR A 482 27.37 19.96 8.04
C THR A 482 27.44 21.17 8.97
N VAL A 483 28.42 22.04 8.75
CA VAL A 483 28.69 23.20 9.63
C VAL A 483 27.48 24.15 9.74
N SER A 484 26.78 24.41 8.63
CA SER A 484 25.60 25.29 8.62
C SER A 484 24.40 24.74 9.39
N TYR A 485 24.42 23.46 9.81
CA TYR A 485 23.33 22.81 10.56
C TYR A 485 23.57 22.80 12.06
N ARG A 486 24.80 23.04 12.52
CA ARG A 486 25.22 22.88 13.90
C ARG A 486 24.44 23.76 14.87
N GLY A 487 24.23 25.04 14.53
CA GLY A 487 23.79 26.05 15.50
C GLY A 487 24.83 26.32 16.58
N ASN A 488 24.48 27.12 17.57
CA ASN A 488 25.29 27.35 18.78
C ASN A 488 24.88 26.35 19.88
N PRO A 489 25.82 25.76 20.62
CA PRO A 489 25.51 24.87 21.72
C PRO A 489 24.77 25.55 22.88
N GLY A 490 24.04 24.76 23.66
CA GLY A 490 23.26 25.23 24.80
C GLY A 490 21.92 25.87 24.40
N TRP A 491 21.37 26.68 25.26
CA TRP A 491 20.07 27.32 25.08
C TRP A 491 20.11 28.45 24.08
N GLN A 492 19.23 28.41 23.09
CA GLN A 492 19.03 29.44 22.08
C GLN A 492 17.54 29.81 22.00
N THR A 493 17.24 31.11 21.85
CA THR A 493 15.87 31.57 21.62
C THR A 493 15.78 32.39 20.34
N ARG A 494 14.62 32.34 19.69
CA ARG A 494 14.36 33.08 18.46
C ARG A 494 12.91 33.60 18.47
N GLY A 495 12.71 34.88 18.22
CA GLY A 495 11.42 35.48 17.94
C GLY A 495 11.23 35.68 16.44
N VAL A 496 10.09 35.37 15.91
CA VAL A 496 9.72 35.52 14.50
C VAL A 496 8.46 36.35 14.38
N ALA A 497 8.49 37.34 13.51
CA ALA A 497 7.33 38.10 13.10
C ALA A 497 7.29 38.14 11.57
N THR A 498 6.14 37.83 10.94
CA THR A 498 5.98 37.88 9.50
C THR A 498 4.67 38.55 9.15
N LEU A 499 4.74 39.49 8.22
CA LEU A 499 3.57 40.11 7.58
C LEU A 499 3.57 39.76 6.10
N ALA A 500 2.42 39.38 5.57
CA ALA A 500 2.27 39.08 4.16
C ALA A 500 0.97 39.64 3.59
N LEU A 501 1.06 40.11 2.35
CA LEU A 501 -0.08 40.49 1.53
C LEU A 501 -0.02 39.62 0.26
N ASP A 502 -1.08 38.86 0.02
CA ASP A 502 -1.25 38.00 -1.16
C ASP A 502 -2.49 38.49 -1.94
N VAL A 503 -2.31 38.78 -3.22
CA VAL A 503 -3.37 39.25 -4.12
C VAL A 503 -3.45 38.28 -5.29
N LYS A 504 -4.64 37.72 -5.53
CA LYS A 504 -4.98 36.89 -6.68
C LYS A 504 -6.12 37.54 -7.43
N TRP A 505 -6.06 37.52 -8.75
CA TRP A 505 -7.11 38.07 -9.59
C TRP A 505 -7.60 37.04 -10.61
N PRO A 506 -8.56 36.17 -10.25
CA PRO A 506 -9.09 35.17 -11.17
C PRO A 506 -9.95 35.81 -12.25
N LEU A 507 -9.48 35.77 -13.48
CA LEU A 507 -10.14 36.26 -14.69
C LEU A 507 -10.71 35.06 -15.45
N VAL A 508 -12.03 34.98 -15.58
CA VAL A 508 -12.74 33.88 -16.23
C VAL A 508 -13.17 34.27 -17.63
N GLY A 509 -12.97 33.39 -18.61
CA GLY A 509 -13.36 33.64 -19.99
C GLY A 509 -13.52 32.36 -20.81
N GLY A 510 -14.15 32.49 -21.98
CA GLY A 510 -14.23 31.42 -22.97
C GLY A 510 -12.95 31.36 -23.82
N PHE A 511 -12.45 30.17 -24.12
CA PHE A 511 -11.32 29.94 -25.00
C PHE A 511 -11.43 28.56 -25.68
N LEU A 512 -11.25 28.48 -26.99
CA LEU A 512 -11.28 27.24 -27.78
C LEU A 512 -12.42 26.26 -27.45
N GLY A 513 -13.63 26.80 -27.20
CA GLY A 513 -14.81 25.97 -26.86
C GLY A 513 -14.81 25.43 -25.46
N GLY A 514 -13.97 25.94 -24.58
CA GLY A 514 -13.89 25.62 -23.15
C GLY A 514 -13.92 26.87 -22.28
N THR A 515 -13.76 26.67 -20.98
CA THR A 515 -13.62 27.71 -19.98
C THR A 515 -12.15 27.84 -19.56
N GLN A 516 -11.64 29.04 -19.50
CA GLN A 516 -10.33 29.33 -18.93
C GLN A 516 -10.42 30.25 -17.73
N VAL A 517 -9.49 30.06 -16.80
CA VAL A 517 -9.26 30.95 -15.67
C VAL A 517 -7.80 31.37 -15.67
N LEU A 518 -7.56 32.65 -15.86
CA LEU A 518 -6.23 33.24 -15.76
C LEU A 518 -6.14 33.99 -14.42
N THR A 519 -5.20 33.60 -13.56
CA THR A 519 -5.06 34.16 -12.21
C THR A 519 -3.66 34.78 -12.03
N PRO A 520 -3.45 36.06 -12.38
CA PRO A 520 -2.28 36.77 -11.93
C PRO A 520 -2.24 36.77 -10.40
N ARG A 521 -1.06 36.53 -9.84
CA ARG A 521 -0.82 36.50 -8.39
C ARG A 521 0.40 37.34 -8.04
N PHE A 522 0.26 38.10 -6.98
CA PHE A 522 1.32 38.92 -6.42
C PHE A 522 1.33 38.78 -4.91
N GLN A 523 2.51 38.60 -4.31
CA GLN A 523 2.66 38.46 -2.87
C GLN A 523 3.84 39.28 -2.38
N ILE A 524 3.65 39.97 -1.25
CA ILE A 524 4.73 40.61 -0.47
C ILE A 524 4.82 39.87 0.85
N VAL A 525 6.01 39.50 1.26
CA VAL A 525 6.28 38.93 2.59
C VAL A 525 7.42 39.73 3.24
N ALA A 526 7.20 40.14 4.45
CA ALA A 526 8.17 40.92 5.25
C ALA A 526 8.40 40.25 6.60
N SER A 527 9.64 39.97 6.92
CA SER A 527 10.11 39.45 8.21
C SER A 527 11.37 40.20 8.64
N PRO A 528 11.58 40.46 9.94
CA PRO A 528 12.86 41.00 10.42
C PRO A 528 13.99 39.99 10.14
N THR A 529 15.23 40.48 10.20
CA THR A 529 16.41 39.59 10.11
C THR A 529 16.47 38.67 11.32
N LEU A 530 16.58 37.36 11.05
CA LEU A 530 16.55 36.32 12.08
C LEU A 530 17.93 35.70 12.31
N ARG A 531 18.18 35.22 13.53
CA ARG A 531 19.38 34.47 13.88
C ARG A 531 19.24 32.99 13.48
N ASN A 532 18.97 32.72 12.21
CA ASN A 532 18.72 31.37 11.71
C ASN A 532 19.88 30.40 11.98
N LEU A 533 21.13 30.85 11.82
CA LEU A 533 22.31 29.99 12.00
C LEU A 533 22.69 29.76 13.47
N ALA A 534 22.09 30.52 14.41
CA ALA A 534 22.31 30.29 15.84
C ALA A 534 21.54 29.06 16.37
N VAL A 535 20.46 28.68 15.74
CA VAL A 535 19.69 27.49 16.11
C VAL A 535 20.11 26.30 15.25
N PRO A 536 20.06 25.06 15.79
CA PRO A 536 20.36 23.86 15.01
C PRO A 536 19.35 23.64 13.88
N ASN A 537 19.71 22.83 12.87
CA ASN A 537 18.86 22.51 11.74
C ASN A 537 18.70 20.99 11.57
N GLU A 538 17.57 20.47 11.95
CA GLU A 538 17.24 19.05 11.88
C GLU A 538 16.25 18.72 10.77
N ASP A 539 15.31 19.64 10.47
CA ASP A 539 14.15 19.37 9.61
C ASP A 539 14.05 20.25 8.36
N ALA A 540 14.81 21.34 8.28
CA ALA A 540 14.76 22.29 7.17
C ALA A 540 15.97 22.15 6.22
N ARG A 541 16.41 20.93 5.98
CA ARG A 541 17.62 20.68 5.17
C ARG A 541 17.35 21.08 3.73
N ALA A 542 17.19 20.65 2.81
CA ALA A 542 17.13 20.93 1.40
C ALA A 542 16.08 21.98 1.04
N ILE A 543 16.53 23.18 0.74
CA ILE A 543 15.69 24.13 0.03
C ILE A 543 16.03 24.05 -1.47
N ASP A 544 15.01 23.82 -2.27
CA ASP A 544 15.04 23.90 -3.73
C ASP A 544 13.82 24.71 -4.17
N LEU A 545 14.03 25.75 -4.97
CA LEU A 545 12.93 26.57 -5.45
C LEU A 545 12.10 25.79 -6.45
N GLU A 546 10.81 25.67 -6.18
CA GLU A 546 9.82 24.97 -7.01
C GLU A 546 8.54 25.80 -7.15
N ASP A 547 7.69 25.43 -8.11
CA ASP A 547 6.36 26.01 -8.25
C ASP A 547 5.52 25.88 -6.96
N SER A 548 5.66 24.73 -6.28
CA SER A 548 4.90 24.40 -5.07
C SER A 548 5.25 25.28 -3.86
N ASN A 549 6.49 25.76 -3.75
CA ASN A 549 6.94 26.57 -2.61
C ASN A 549 7.12 28.07 -2.95
N LEU A 550 6.94 28.46 -4.19
CA LEU A 550 7.21 29.85 -4.65
C LEU A 550 6.46 30.89 -3.82
N PHE A 551 5.18 30.67 -3.49
CA PHE A 551 4.33 31.57 -2.72
C PHE A 551 4.17 31.17 -1.24
N ALA A 552 4.98 30.22 -0.74
CA ALA A 552 4.93 29.85 0.67
C ALA A 552 5.44 31.00 1.57
N LEU A 553 4.85 31.20 2.74
CA LEU A 553 5.32 32.20 3.72
C LEU A 553 6.74 31.88 4.20
N ASN A 554 7.04 30.59 4.38
CA ASN A 554 8.38 30.07 4.58
C ASN A 554 8.62 29.00 3.50
N ARG A 555 9.66 29.16 2.69
CA ARG A 555 10.02 28.20 1.61
C ARG A 555 10.88 27.04 2.10
N PHE A 556 11.46 27.16 3.31
CA PHE A 556 12.14 26.02 3.93
C PHE A 556 11.12 24.94 4.33
N PRO A 557 11.39 23.68 4.05
CA PRO A 557 10.63 22.59 4.67
C PRO A 557 10.93 22.56 6.18
N GLY A 558 9.97 22.17 7.00
CA GLY A 558 10.16 22.11 8.46
C GLY A 558 10.10 23.46 9.17
N TYR A 559 10.65 23.51 10.37
CA TYR A 559 10.50 24.63 11.30
C TYR A 559 11.80 25.28 11.75
N ASP A 560 12.96 24.66 11.50
CA ASP A 560 14.25 25.15 12.04
C ASP A 560 14.79 26.33 11.27
N ARG A 561 14.52 26.41 9.98
CA ARG A 561 14.91 27.56 9.16
C ARG A 561 13.68 28.34 8.73
N ILE A 562 13.78 29.65 8.82
CA ILE A 562 12.70 30.57 8.43
C ILE A 562 13.29 31.61 7.50
N GLU A 563 12.63 31.81 6.37
CA GLU A 563 13.06 32.82 5.41
C GLU A 563 12.75 34.22 5.94
N ASP A 564 13.79 35.04 6.07
CA ASP A 564 13.74 36.40 6.60
C ASP A 564 13.91 37.45 5.51
N GLY A 565 13.73 38.72 5.89
CA GLY A 565 13.82 39.87 5.00
C GLY A 565 12.52 40.16 4.25
N VAL A 566 12.60 41.07 3.26
CA VAL A 566 11.45 41.46 2.44
C VAL A 566 11.60 40.88 1.05
N ARG A 567 10.53 40.25 0.57
CA ARG A 567 10.46 39.69 -0.79
C ARG A 567 9.13 39.99 -1.46
N PHE A 568 9.21 40.09 -2.79
CA PHE A 568 8.09 40.20 -3.70
C PHE A 568 8.05 38.93 -4.54
N THR A 569 6.90 38.33 -4.66
CA THR A 569 6.70 37.14 -5.51
C THR A 569 5.57 37.41 -6.47
N TYR A 570 5.75 37.10 -7.73
CA TYR A 570 4.77 37.30 -8.78
C TYR A 570 4.72 36.10 -9.69
N GLY A 571 3.54 35.84 -10.23
CA GLY A 571 3.31 34.72 -11.12
C GLY A 571 1.92 34.72 -11.71
N VAL A 572 1.66 33.74 -12.53
CA VAL A 572 0.39 33.53 -13.21
C VAL A 572 0.05 32.05 -13.15
N ASP A 573 -1.19 31.78 -12.74
CA ASP A 573 -1.80 30.45 -12.87
C ASP A 573 -2.82 30.51 -14.00
N TRP A 574 -2.74 29.58 -14.94
CA TRP A 574 -3.69 29.42 -16.03
C TRP A 574 -4.31 28.05 -15.99
N GLN A 575 -5.64 28.00 -15.92
CA GLN A 575 -6.43 26.79 -15.94
C GLN A 575 -7.33 26.81 -17.17
N PHE A 576 -7.39 25.70 -17.88
CA PHE A 576 -8.26 25.53 -19.04
C PHE A 576 -9.00 24.21 -18.94
N GLU A 577 -10.30 24.25 -19.08
CA GLU A 577 -11.17 23.07 -19.04
C GLU A 577 -12.15 23.08 -20.22
N ARG A 578 -12.22 21.96 -20.93
CA ARG A 578 -13.25 21.62 -21.89
C ARG A 578 -13.56 20.13 -21.81
N PRO A 579 -14.68 19.64 -22.37
CA PRO A 579 -14.97 18.21 -22.33
C PRO A 579 -13.78 17.33 -22.75
N GLY A 580 -13.33 16.50 -21.83
CA GLY A 580 -12.18 15.61 -22.01
C GLY A 580 -10.79 16.24 -21.81
N TRP A 581 -10.64 17.54 -21.68
CA TRP A 581 -9.36 18.22 -21.49
C TRP A 581 -9.34 19.04 -20.21
N ARG A 582 -8.22 18.93 -19.48
CA ARG A 582 -7.86 19.80 -18.37
C ARG A 582 -6.39 20.17 -18.48
N ILE A 583 -6.08 21.45 -18.51
CA ILE A 583 -4.71 21.98 -18.53
C ILE A 583 -4.59 22.97 -17.38
N ASN A 584 -3.54 22.79 -16.56
CA ASN A 584 -3.16 23.70 -15.49
C ASN A 584 -1.70 24.09 -15.69
N THR A 585 -1.41 25.37 -15.77
CA THR A 585 -0.05 25.89 -15.90
C THR A 585 0.17 26.97 -14.86
N SER A 586 1.31 26.92 -14.18
CA SER A 586 1.78 27.97 -13.28
C SER A 586 3.19 28.37 -13.65
N ILE A 587 3.50 29.65 -13.55
CA ILE A 587 4.85 30.19 -13.73
C ILE A 587 5.03 31.40 -12.82
N GLY A 588 6.22 31.55 -12.25
CA GLY A 588 6.50 32.72 -11.44
C GLY A 588 7.95 32.86 -11.02
N GLN A 589 8.21 33.96 -10.35
CA GLN A 589 9.54 34.38 -9.91
C GLN A 589 9.43 35.21 -8.63
N SER A 590 10.51 35.30 -7.87
CA SER A 590 10.58 36.06 -6.63
C SER A 590 11.76 37.03 -6.66
N TYR A 591 11.58 38.21 -6.03
CA TYR A 591 12.63 39.22 -5.86
C TYR A 591 12.79 39.57 -4.38
N ARG A 592 14.03 39.59 -3.88
CA ARG A 592 14.37 39.90 -2.48
C ARG A 592 15.12 41.23 -2.40
N LEU A 593 14.84 42.01 -1.35
CA LEU A 593 15.54 43.26 -1.16
C LEU A 593 16.99 43.08 -0.68
N SER A 594 17.30 41.92 -0.05
CA SER A 594 18.63 41.63 0.48
C SER A 594 19.11 40.23 0.11
N ASN A 595 20.40 40.03 -0.13
CA ASN A 595 21.01 38.75 -0.31
C ASN A 595 21.17 38.01 1.00
N ARG A 596 21.06 36.65 0.98
CA ARG A 596 21.26 35.76 2.13
C ARG A 596 22.04 34.51 1.68
N PRO A 597 23.28 34.63 1.20
CA PRO A 597 24.01 33.50 0.59
C PRO A 597 24.31 32.38 1.58
N THR A 598 24.46 32.70 2.88
CA THR A 598 24.70 31.68 3.92
C THR A 598 23.44 30.90 4.28
N LEU A 599 22.25 31.46 4.09
CA LEU A 599 20.98 30.82 4.36
C LEU A 599 20.43 30.12 3.11
N LEU A 600 20.68 30.70 1.95
CA LEU A 600 20.21 30.27 0.64
C LEU A 600 21.41 30.16 -0.31
N PRO A 601 22.15 29.05 -0.26
CA PRO A 601 23.36 28.88 -1.04
C PRO A 601 23.07 28.78 -2.55
N ASP A 602 24.13 28.85 -3.34
CA ASP A 602 24.05 28.62 -4.79
C ASP A 602 23.48 27.23 -5.10
N GLY A 603 22.82 27.09 -6.22
CA GLY A 603 22.11 25.87 -6.60
C GLY A 603 20.66 25.78 -6.11
N THR A 604 20.25 26.58 -5.11
CA THR A 604 18.87 26.60 -4.59
C THR A 604 17.89 27.35 -5.51
N GLY A 605 18.38 28.16 -6.43
CA GLY A 605 17.58 29.11 -7.22
C GLY A 605 17.18 30.38 -6.46
N LEU A 606 17.74 30.59 -5.24
CA LEU A 606 17.40 31.68 -4.31
C LEU A 606 18.63 32.43 -3.80
N SER A 607 19.83 32.12 -4.26
CA SER A 607 21.06 32.68 -3.72
C SER A 607 21.23 34.18 -3.99
N THR A 608 20.63 34.68 -5.04
CA THR A 608 20.66 36.10 -5.42
C THR A 608 19.35 36.82 -5.10
N ARG A 609 19.28 38.15 -5.33
CA ARG A 609 18.06 38.92 -5.10
C ARG A 609 16.90 38.46 -5.97
N THR A 610 17.18 38.27 -7.26
CA THR A 610 16.21 37.72 -8.21
C THR A 610 16.33 36.20 -8.18
N SER A 611 15.24 35.49 -7.97
CA SER A 611 15.22 34.04 -8.01
C SER A 611 15.26 33.51 -9.44
N ASP A 612 15.53 32.23 -9.59
CA ASP A 612 15.23 31.50 -10.82
C ASP A 612 13.73 31.55 -11.13
N ILE A 613 13.37 31.27 -12.39
CA ILE A 613 11.99 31.17 -12.84
C ILE A 613 11.56 29.72 -12.66
N VAL A 614 10.43 29.50 -12.01
CA VAL A 614 9.85 28.17 -11.83
C VAL A 614 8.47 28.06 -12.43
N GLY A 615 8.14 26.87 -12.88
CA GLY A 615 6.81 26.61 -13.40
C GLY A 615 6.46 25.14 -13.46
N ARG A 616 5.16 24.92 -13.62
CA ARG A 616 4.54 23.60 -13.76
C ARG A 616 3.47 23.63 -14.82
N THR A 617 3.38 22.59 -15.61
CA THR A 617 2.28 22.36 -16.55
C THR A 617 1.73 20.96 -16.35
N GLU A 618 0.43 20.84 -16.13
CA GLU A 618 -0.30 19.58 -16.14
C GLU A 618 -1.27 19.55 -17.30
N VAL A 619 -1.26 18.47 -18.06
CA VAL A 619 -2.21 18.20 -19.14
C VAL A 619 -2.88 16.86 -18.89
N ARG A 620 -4.20 16.84 -18.87
CA ARG A 620 -5.01 15.62 -18.81
C ARG A 620 -5.98 15.61 -19.99
N PHE A 621 -6.00 14.48 -20.68
CA PHE A 621 -7.00 14.20 -21.69
C PHE A 621 -7.73 12.92 -21.34
N ARG A 622 -8.97 13.06 -20.89
CA ARG A 622 -9.77 11.96 -20.31
C ARG A 622 -8.95 11.18 -19.30
N ASP A 623 -9.06 9.84 -19.31
CA ASP A 623 -8.23 8.93 -18.53
C ASP A 623 -7.08 8.33 -19.37
N ILE A 624 -6.86 8.86 -20.60
CA ILE A 624 -5.92 8.29 -21.58
C ILE A 624 -4.56 8.97 -21.50
N VAL A 625 -4.51 10.29 -21.30
CA VAL A 625 -3.25 11.06 -21.24
C VAL A 625 -3.16 11.81 -19.93
N LYS A 626 -2.06 11.63 -19.24
CA LYS A 626 -1.65 12.44 -18.11
C LYS A 626 -0.21 12.85 -18.32
N PHE A 627 0.04 14.14 -18.34
CA PHE A 627 1.37 14.72 -18.49
C PHE A 627 1.57 15.78 -17.42
N THR A 628 2.71 15.75 -16.75
CA THR A 628 3.14 16.75 -15.78
C THR A 628 4.56 17.14 -16.12
N HIS A 629 4.82 18.43 -16.26
CA HIS A 629 6.15 18.99 -16.44
C HIS A 629 6.41 20.04 -15.38
N ARG A 630 7.54 19.94 -14.68
CA ARG A 630 8.05 20.95 -13.74
C ARG A 630 9.42 21.39 -14.19
N PHE A 631 9.67 22.67 -14.12
CA PHE A 631 10.95 23.23 -14.52
C PHE A 631 11.42 24.36 -13.60
N ARG A 632 12.74 24.53 -13.56
CA ARG A 632 13.42 25.70 -13.05
C ARG A 632 14.42 26.18 -14.09
N LEU A 633 14.33 27.45 -14.45
CA LEU A 633 15.20 28.12 -15.41
C LEU A 633 16.05 29.16 -14.68
N ASP A 634 17.32 29.16 -14.97
CA ASP A 634 18.25 30.21 -14.53
C ASP A 634 17.76 31.58 -14.94
N LYS A 635 17.77 32.53 -14.04
CA LYS A 635 17.24 33.89 -14.26
C LYS A 635 18.01 34.73 -15.28
N ASP A 636 19.31 34.45 -15.50
CA ASP A 636 20.19 35.27 -16.31
C ASP A 636 20.30 34.77 -17.78
N ASN A 637 20.30 33.43 -17.96
CA ASN A 637 20.53 32.81 -19.26
C ASN A 637 19.45 31.78 -19.67
N PHE A 638 18.41 31.59 -18.85
CA PHE A 638 17.34 30.60 -19.07
C PHE A 638 17.84 29.15 -19.15
N ALA A 639 19.06 28.86 -18.71
CA ALA A 639 19.53 27.47 -18.62
C ALA A 639 18.63 26.64 -17.72
N ILE A 640 18.36 25.40 -18.13
CA ILE A 640 17.50 24.50 -17.38
C ILE A 640 18.28 23.96 -16.18
N ARG A 641 17.88 24.38 -14.96
CA ARG A 641 18.41 23.92 -13.68
C ARG A 641 17.64 22.75 -13.11
N ARG A 642 16.36 22.64 -13.42
CA ARG A 642 15.51 21.48 -13.11
C ARG A 642 14.62 21.19 -14.30
N ASN A 643 14.56 19.94 -14.68
CA ASN A 643 13.65 19.43 -15.68
C ASN A 643 13.07 18.10 -15.17
N GLU A 644 11.79 18.08 -14.93
CA GLU A 644 11.09 16.90 -14.45
C GLU A 644 9.82 16.75 -15.26
N PHE A 645 9.66 15.61 -15.91
CA PHE A 645 8.39 15.29 -16.51
C PHE A 645 7.96 13.86 -16.22
N ASP A 646 6.68 13.69 -16.00
CA ASP A 646 5.98 12.42 -15.87
C ASP A 646 4.88 12.38 -16.92
N ALA A 647 4.91 11.39 -17.78
CA ALA A 647 3.92 11.15 -18.82
C ALA A 647 3.34 9.75 -18.70
N ALA A 648 2.03 9.63 -18.74
CA ALA A 648 1.32 8.36 -18.84
C ALA A 648 0.32 8.46 -20.00
N VAL A 649 0.38 7.49 -20.91
CA VAL A 649 -0.49 7.42 -22.09
C VAL A 649 -1.04 6.02 -22.22
N GLY A 650 -2.36 5.89 -22.35
CA GLY A 650 -3.02 4.62 -22.56
C GLY A 650 -4.21 4.37 -21.64
N THR A 651 -4.59 3.10 -21.54
CA THR A 651 -5.68 2.59 -20.70
C THR A 651 -5.09 1.67 -19.63
N GLN A 652 -5.91 1.19 -18.69
CA GLN A 652 -5.44 0.23 -17.67
C GLN A 652 -4.81 -1.05 -18.25
N ARG A 653 -5.21 -1.48 -19.44
CA ARG A 653 -4.69 -2.70 -20.10
C ARG A 653 -3.48 -2.46 -21.01
N THR A 654 -3.38 -1.25 -21.58
CA THR A 654 -2.29 -0.91 -22.51
C THR A 654 -1.89 0.52 -22.22
N TYR A 655 -0.69 0.71 -21.66
CA TYR A 655 -0.17 2.02 -21.28
C TYR A 655 1.34 2.08 -21.41
N LEU A 656 1.84 3.28 -21.54
CA LEU A 656 3.24 3.66 -21.44
C LEU A 656 3.37 4.78 -20.40
N GLU A 657 4.31 4.63 -19.49
CA GLU A 657 4.71 5.64 -18.50
C GLU A 657 6.18 5.99 -18.72
N VAL A 658 6.47 7.27 -18.74
CA VAL A 658 7.82 7.82 -18.87
C VAL A 658 7.99 8.86 -17.76
N GLY A 659 8.98 8.68 -16.90
CA GLY A 659 9.40 9.65 -15.91
C GLY A 659 10.85 10.04 -16.16
N TYR A 660 11.13 11.32 -16.24
CA TYR A 660 12.48 11.86 -16.39
C TYR A 660 12.71 12.96 -15.38
N LEU A 661 13.86 12.92 -14.73
CA LEU A 661 14.30 13.90 -13.75
C LEU A 661 15.72 14.32 -14.06
N ARG A 662 15.96 15.64 -14.20
CA ARG A 662 17.29 16.24 -14.20
C ARG A 662 17.33 17.37 -13.17
N LEU A 663 18.24 17.27 -12.24
CA LEU A 663 18.53 18.29 -11.22
C LEU A 663 19.99 18.72 -11.36
N ASN A 664 20.20 19.99 -11.71
CA ASN A 664 21.50 20.63 -11.66
C ASN A 664 21.48 21.61 -10.48
N ARG A 665 22.13 21.26 -9.40
CA ARG A 665 22.05 22.00 -8.14
C ARG A 665 23.29 22.81 -7.83
N ASP A 666 24.46 22.39 -8.28
CA ASP A 666 25.76 23.05 -8.01
C ASP A 666 26.00 23.41 -6.52
N ILE A 667 25.38 22.65 -5.61
CA ILE A 667 25.51 22.88 -4.17
C ILE A 667 26.81 22.23 -3.71
N SER A 668 27.74 23.02 -3.18
CA SER A 668 29.01 22.50 -2.68
C SER A 668 28.76 21.48 -1.54
N GLY A 669 29.38 20.30 -1.61
CA GLY A 669 29.20 19.21 -0.63
C GLY A 669 29.54 19.56 0.83
N GLY A 670 30.17 20.73 1.09
CA GLY A 670 30.39 21.23 2.44
C GLY A 670 29.15 21.92 3.05
N ILE A 671 28.12 22.24 2.26
CA ILE A 671 26.91 22.92 2.70
C ILE A 671 25.73 21.95 2.75
N GLU A 672 25.59 21.10 1.75
CA GLU A 672 24.60 20.04 1.68
C GLU A 672 25.09 18.87 0.84
N ASP A 673 24.74 17.63 1.21
CA ASP A 673 25.03 16.42 0.44
C ASP A 673 23.96 16.22 -0.68
N LEU A 674 23.70 17.26 -1.47
CA LEU A 674 22.75 17.24 -2.57
C LEU A 674 23.52 17.38 -3.89
N LYS A 675 23.77 16.24 -4.51
CA LYS A 675 24.45 16.15 -5.80
C LYS A 675 23.50 16.35 -6.97
N ASP A 676 24.06 16.68 -8.12
CA ASP A 676 23.36 16.62 -9.38
C ASP A 676 22.83 15.21 -9.63
N ARG A 677 21.67 15.12 -10.26
CA ARG A 677 21.02 13.86 -10.55
C ARG A 677 20.29 13.90 -11.86
N GLU A 678 20.48 12.84 -12.65
CA GLU A 678 19.70 12.61 -13.85
C GLU A 678 19.19 11.16 -13.86
N GLU A 679 17.88 10.96 -14.02
CA GLU A 679 17.24 9.65 -13.94
C GLU A 679 16.14 9.51 -14.99
N LEU A 680 16.10 8.37 -15.67
CA LEU A 680 15.03 7.97 -16.57
C LEU A 680 14.30 6.74 -16.03
N ARG A 681 12.97 6.82 -15.96
CA ARG A 681 12.08 5.70 -15.60
C ARG A 681 11.14 5.41 -16.74
N LEU A 682 11.08 4.16 -17.15
CA LEU A 682 10.17 3.67 -18.17
C LEU A 682 9.34 2.54 -17.59
N ALA A 683 8.03 2.53 -17.85
CA ALA A 683 7.16 1.41 -17.55
C ALA A 683 6.08 1.30 -18.63
N GLY A 684 5.69 0.10 -18.95
CA GLY A 684 4.62 -0.11 -19.93
C GLY A 684 4.00 -1.48 -19.81
N ARG A 685 2.77 -1.54 -20.28
CA ARG A 685 1.99 -2.78 -20.41
C ARG A 685 1.27 -2.75 -21.74
N VAL A 686 1.24 -3.88 -22.43
CA VAL A 686 0.49 -4.09 -23.68
C VAL A 686 -0.37 -5.33 -23.51
N GLY A 687 -1.69 -5.15 -23.54
CA GLY A 687 -2.66 -6.23 -23.62
C GLY A 687 -2.77 -6.68 -25.08
N PHE A 688 -2.38 -7.93 -25.40
CA PHE A 688 -2.37 -8.43 -26.78
C PHE A 688 -3.45 -9.49 -27.05
N ALA A 689 -4.07 -10.02 -26.00
CA ALA A 689 -5.21 -10.93 -26.10
C ALA A 689 -6.18 -10.63 -24.94
N ARG A 690 -7.36 -11.33 -24.92
CA ARG A 690 -8.43 -11.05 -23.96
C ARG A 690 -7.95 -11.01 -22.50
N TYR A 691 -7.01 -11.89 -22.13
CA TYR A 691 -6.52 -12.07 -20.75
C TYR A 691 -5.02 -11.93 -20.62
N TRP A 692 -4.28 -11.79 -21.70
CA TRP A 692 -2.83 -11.74 -21.72
C TRP A 692 -2.29 -10.32 -21.84
N SER A 693 -1.18 -10.04 -21.20
CA SER A 693 -0.43 -8.81 -21.35
C SER A 693 1.07 -9.06 -21.20
N ILE A 694 1.86 -8.27 -21.91
CA ILE A 694 3.29 -8.12 -21.69
C ILE A 694 3.50 -6.81 -20.96
N PHE A 695 4.38 -6.81 -19.96
CA PHE A 695 4.76 -5.61 -19.24
C PHE A 695 6.26 -5.53 -19.06
N GLY A 696 6.76 -4.30 -18.97
CA GLY A 696 8.16 -4.05 -18.70
C GLY A 696 8.39 -2.74 -17.96
N SER A 697 9.51 -2.65 -17.25
CA SER A 697 9.95 -1.42 -16.63
C SER A 697 11.47 -1.35 -16.55
N GLY A 698 12.00 -0.12 -16.57
CA GLY A 698 13.42 0.14 -16.41
C GLY A 698 13.66 1.44 -15.63
N VAL A 699 14.69 1.44 -14.79
CA VAL A 699 15.21 2.62 -14.11
C VAL A 699 16.68 2.75 -14.48
N PHE A 700 17.03 3.92 -14.99
CA PHE A 700 18.35 4.25 -15.52
C PHE A 700 18.86 5.51 -14.82
N ASP A 701 20.05 5.43 -14.25
CA ASP A 701 20.80 6.59 -13.78
C ASP A 701 21.60 7.14 -14.96
N LEU A 702 21.33 8.40 -15.32
CA LEU A 702 21.98 9.10 -16.42
C LEU A 702 23.00 10.13 -15.91
N THR A 703 23.23 10.20 -14.59
CA THR A 703 24.18 11.12 -13.96
C THR A 703 25.59 10.79 -14.44
N GLY A 704 26.22 11.69 -15.16
CA GLY A 704 27.59 11.54 -15.69
C GLY A 704 28.65 12.21 -14.82
N ASN A 705 29.92 12.00 -15.16
CA ASN A 705 31.06 12.62 -14.47
C ASN A 705 31.05 14.15 -14.54
N ASN A 706 30.42 14.75 -15.55
CA ASN A 706 30.25 16.18 -15.66
C ASN A 706 29.24 16.74 -14.66
N ASP A 707 28.28 15.91 -14.23
CA ASP A 707 27.21 16.26 -13.29
C ASP A 707 27.60 15.91 -11.83
N ASP A 708 28.42 14.87 -11.65
CA ASP A 708 29.02 14.49 -10.36
C ASP A 708 30.48 14.01 -10.55
N PRO A 709 31.47 14.88 -10.36
CA PRO A 709 32.87 14.54 -10.50
C PRO A 709 33.39 13.45 -9.57
N ALA A 710 32.65 13.13 -8.50
CA ALA A 710 32.98 12.02 -7.61
C ALA A 710 32.69 10.64 -8.23
N LEU A 711 31.91 10.56 -9.32
CA LEU A 711 31.61 9.34 -10.05
C LEU A 711 32.69 9.04 -11.08
N THR A 712 33.86 8.56 -10.65
CA THR A 712 35.05 8.42 -11.50
C THR A 712 34.97 7.39 -12.63
N ASN A 713 33.93 6.56 -12.71
CA ASN A 713 33.83 5.45 -13.68
C ASN A 713 32.43 5.29 -14.31
N VAL A 714 31.64 6.35 -14.47
CA VAL A 714 30.28 6.26 -14.99
C VAL A 714 30.15 6.98 -16.33
N ASP A 715 29.74 6.24 -17.35
CA ASP A 715 29.56 6.73 -18.73
C ASP A 715 28.29 7.60 -18.94
N GLY A 716 27.62 8.05 -17.89
CA GLY A 716 26.36 8.77 -18.01
C GLY A 716 25.16 7.90 -18.42
N PHE A 717 25.29 6.59 -18.37
CA PHE A 717 24.20 5.64 -18.56
C PHE A 717 24.42 4.37 -17.74
N GLN A 718 23.76 4.28 -16.59
CA GLN A 718 23.83 3.11 -15.73
C GLN A 718 22.44 2.54 -15.45
N PRO A 719 22.11 1.36 -15.97
CA PRO A 719 20.87 0.71 -15.58
C PRO A 719 20.93 0.33 -14.10
N ILE A 720 19.90 0.71 -13.35
CA ILE A 720 19.74 0.34 -11.94
C ILE A 720 18.97 -0.97 -11.85
N ARG A 721 17.86 -1.06 -12.61
CA ARG A 721 16.97 -2.21 -12.64
C ARG A 721 16.21 -2.28 -13.95
N THR A 722 16.04 -3.49 -14.46
CA THR A 722 15.10 -3.79 -15.54
C THR A 722 14.17 -4.93 -15.15
N ARG A 723 12.93 -4.89 -15.61
CA ARG A 723 11.91 -5.92 -15.42
C ARG A 723 11.17 -6.14 -16.73
N LEU A 724 10.93 -7.40 -17.08
CA LEU A 724 10.08 -7.81 -18.19
C LEU A 724 9.22 -8.98 -17.73
N GLY A 725 7.98 -9.02 -18.14
CA GLY A 725 7.10 -10.14 -17.76
C GLY A 725 5.93 -10.31 -18.71
N VAL A 726 5.36 -11.49 -18.61
CA VAL A 726 4.11 -11.86 -19.26
C VAL A 726 3.11 -12.19 -18.17
N ALA A 727 1.92 -11.63 -18.24
CA ALA A 727 0.86 -11.87 -17.28
C ALA A 727 -0.40 -12.35 -18.00
N TYR A 728 -1.05 -13.32 -17.38
CA TYR A 728 -2.41 -13.76 -17.67
C TYR A 728 -3.29 -13.41 -16.49
N GLN A 729 -4.43 -12.78 -16.75
CA GLN A 729 -5.38 -12.41 -15.70
C GLN A 729 -6.80 -12.56 -16.24
N ASP A 730 -7.56 -13.49 -15.64
CA ASP A 730 -8.99 -13.64 -15.85
C ASP A 730 -9.77 -13.51 -14.53
N ASP A 731 -11.03 -13.94 -14.51
CA ASP A 731 -11.92 -13.80 -13.34
C ASP A 731 -11.45 -14.64 -12.13
N CYS A 732 -10.66 -15.69 -12.36
CA CYS A 732 -10.35 -16.69 -11.36
C CYS A 732 -8.86 -17.05 -11.23
N LEU A 733 -8.00 -16.61 -12.15
CA LEU A 733 -6.57 -16.91 -12.18
C LEU A 733 -5.77 -15.67 -12.50
N GLU A 734 -4.73 -15.45 -11.70
CA GLU A 734 -3.60 -14.58 -12.05
C GLU A 734 -2.36 -15.46 -12.17
N PHE A 735 -1.70 -15.37 -13.30
CA PHE A 735 -0.43 -16.03 -13.56
C PHE A 735 0.52 -15.00 -14.15
N ASP A 736 1.71 -14.85 -13.58
CA ASP A 736 2.76 -14.05 -14.18
C ASP A 736 4.12 -14.75 -14.15
N LEU A 737 4.83 -14.58 -15.25
CA LEU A 737 6.24 -14.94 -15.38
C LEU A 737 7.03 -13.64 -15.51
N THR A 738 7.88 -13.37 -14.56
CA THR A 738 8.67 -12.14 -14.49
C THR A 738 10.16 -12.46 -14.54
N TRP A 739 10.88 -11.80 -15.43
CA TRP A 739 12.32 -11.65 -15.40
C TRP A 739 12.69 -10.26 -14.90
N ARG A 740 13.59 -10.19 -13.93
CA ARG A 740 14.15 -8.95 -13.39
C ARG A 740 15.66 -9.04 -13.33
N ARG A 741 16.34 -7.96 -13.64
CA ARG A 741 17.78 -7.84 -13.49
C ARG A 741 18.13 -6.66 -12.60
N ASP A 742 18.92 -6.92 -11.58
CA ASP A 742 19.53 -5.94 -10.71
C ASP A 742 20.99 -5.75 -11.12
N TYR A 743 21.40 -4.51 -11.33
CA TYR A 743 22.74 -4.19 -11.82
C TYR A 743 23.69 -3.78 -10.71
N VAL A 744 23.16 -3.40 -9.54
CA VAL A 744 23.94 -2.95 -8.38
C VAL A 744 24.05 -4.07 -7.37
N ALA A 745 25.27 -4.35 -6.91
CA ALA A 745 25.53 -5.27 -5.79
C ALA A 745 25.73 -4.48 -4.49
N THR A 746 25.25 -5.03 -3.37
CA THR A 746 25.45 -4.44 -2.04
C THR A 746 25.78 -5.55 -1.07
N GLY A 747 27.06 -5.66 -0.68
CA GLY A 747 27.55 -6.75 0.17
C GLY A 747 27.26 -8.12 -0.43
N ASP A 748 26.57 -8.98 0.31
CA ASP A 748 26.16 -10.32 -0.12
C ASP A 748 24.88 -10.37 -1.00
N ALA A 749 24.21 -9.24 -1.19
CA ALA A 749 23.15 -9.09 -2.20
C ALA A 749 23.79 -8.86 -3.58
N ARG A 750 23.92 -9.94 -4.36
CA ARG A 750 24.63 -9.94 -5.64
C ARG A 750 23.76 -9.32 -6.76
N ARG A 751 24.40 -8.60 -7.68
CA ARG A 751 23.78 -8.25 -8.96
C ARG A 751 23.47 -9.53 -9.76
N GLY A 752 22.43 -9.50 -10.58
CA GLY A 752 22.10 -10.62 -11.46
C GLY A 752 20.63 -10.69 -11.85
N ASN A 753 20.32 -11.80 -12.50
CA ASN A 753 18.95 -12.08 -12.98
C ASN A 753 18.15 -12.77 -11.88
N ILE A 754 16.86 -12.46 -11.86
CA ILE A 754 15.84 -13.08 -11.01
C ILE A 754 14.68 -13.47 -11.92
N PHE A 755 14.26 -14.74 -11.86
CA PHE A 755 13.07 -15.23 -12.53
C PHE A 755 12.08 -15.64 -11.45
N GLN A 756 10.87 -15.18 -11.59
CA GLN A 756 9.79 -15.44 -10.65
C GLN A 756 8.56 -15.91 -11.42
N VAL A 757 7.95 -16.98 -10.94
CA VAL A 757 6.63 -17.46 -11.37
C VAL A 757 5.66 -17.17 -10.24
N HIS A 758 4.62 -16.41 -10.51
CA HIS A 758 3.57 -16.12 -9.56
C HIS A 758 2.25 -16.70 -10.05
N ILE A 759 1.56 -17.46 -9.18
CA ILE A 759 0.27 -18.06 -9.45
C ILE A 759 -0.65 -17.68 -8.29
N ALA A 760 -1.69 -16.92 -8.58
CA ALA A 760 -2.73 -16.61 -7.63
C ALA A 760 -4.08 -17.13 -8.13
N VAL A 761 -4.67 -18.03 -7.37
CA VAL A 761 -5.96 -18.64 -7.68
C VAL A 761 -7.01 -17.94 -6.84
N ARG A 762 -7.93 -17.23 -7.50
CA ARG A 762 -9.01 -16.52 -6.83
C ARG A 762 -10.10 -17.47 -6.37
N ASN A 763 -10.80 -17.12 -5.30
CA ASN A 763 -11.94 -17.87 -4.75
C ASN A 763 -11.61 -19.26 -4.18
N LEU A 764 -10.34 -19.53 -3.86
CA LEU A 764 -9.95 -20.69 -3.05
C LEU A 764 -10.02 -20.43 -1.53
N GLY A 765 -10.46 -19.23 -1.12
CA GLY A 765 -10.43 -18.82 0.29
C GLY A 765 -9.05 -18.40 0.80
N PHE A 766 -8.05 -18.35 -0.08
CA PHE A 766 -6.71 -17.87 0.20
C PHE A 766 -6.49 -16.54 -0.54
N ARG A 767 -6.30 -15.46 0.17
CA ARG A 767 -5.87 -14.15 -0.35
C ARG A 767 -4.55 -13.77 0.26
#